data_b7e08cbf105aaac9143aae17dd819912
#
_entry.id   b7e08cbf105aaac9143aae17dd819912
#
_cell.length_a   1.000
_cell.length_b   1.000
_cell.length_c   1.000
_cell.angle_alpha   90.00
_cell.angle_beta   90.00
_cell.angle_gamma   90.00
#
_symmetry.space_group_name_H-M   'P 1'
#
loop_
_entity.id
_entity.type
_entity.pdbx_description
1 polymer ?
#
loop_
_entity_poly.entity_id
_entity_poly.type
_entity_poly.pdbx_seq_one_letter_code
_entity_poly.pdbx_strand_id
1 'polypeptide(L)'
;RRIMDKNRIQKFLSSTRVLQFVFFVAAVTLVTYFFPREGKFRYTFQEGKPWKYGLLTAPFDFPVYKDEAVIQQERDSIMLDFQPVFSHNESIEKKSVDDFEKALSNYTEMSIPPTLRKNLVQALREAYRKGIVSSEAYTQLQSGKFKEIRILENNVAREIPVSELQSAREAYENMLNKFPDSYSHHILQTCNLNDFLNTNIAFDSITTDRLKDNLLQRIALSDGIVQAGERIVDRGEIITPQTYRILKSLETVTLKKSVGNDHRGYTILGQIIVFTCLFSFFYLFLALFRPQTFNEMRTLGFMMMLIVGISLIAFFLSEFRLQGIYLVPFAIIPIIVVTFFDSRTALYVHLITVLICAFTAPFALEFIFLQLIVGMTAIDSLSDLSRRSQLMRCALLVFLAYCFAYVGYTLLSEGDLSKLNYNMFIYFGVNCVFLLFAYLLIYIFEKAFGFISTVTLVELSDVNNPILRQLSEECPGTFQHSLQISNLAAEAANKIGAKAQLVRTGALYHDIGKLKNPAFFTENQSGFNPHTPLSFEQSAQIVISHVNDGLKMADKLRLPQAIKDFISTHHGHGKAKFFYNSFCNKYPDQPVDESKFTYPGPNPFTKETGILMMADAVEAASRSLKEYTNESISQLVNRIIDSQVADGLLRDTPLSFRDVETIKATFIEKLKTIYHTRISYPELNKNGKNEEEKTDKETTKADNKSRQQCSLSN
;
A
#
# COMPACT_ATOMS: atom_id res chain seq x y z
N ARG A 1 -51.35 1.07 -0.33
CA ARG A 1 -49.88 0.94 -0.58
C ARG A 1 -49.48 2.04 -1.56
N ARG A 2 -48.92 3.16 -1.05
CA ARG A 2 -48.40 4.27 -1.86
C ARG A 2 -47.16 3.77 -2.59
N ILE A 3 -47.23 3.68 -3.90
CA ILE A 3 -46.06 3.57 -4.80
C ILE A 3 -45.24 4.83 -4.56
N MET A 4 -44.11 4.71 -3.89
CA MET A 4 -43.17 5.82 -3.75
C MET A 4 -42.66 6.19 -5.14
N ASP A 5 -42.87 7.44 -5.53
CA ASP A 5 -42.55 8.00 -6.83
C ASP A 5 -41.05 7.76 -7.14
N LYS A 6 -40.73 7.16 -8.27
CA LYS A 6 -39.37 6.82 -8.71
C LYS A 6 -38.43 8.03 -8.64
N ASN A 7 -38.94 9.21 -8.90
CA ASN A 7 -38.22 10.49 -8.79
C ASN A 7 -37.91 10.90 -7.36
N ARG A 8 -38.77 10.56 -6.38
CA ARG A 8 -38.48 10.80 -4.95
C ARG A 8 -37.44 9.84 -4.41
N ILE A 9 -37.47 8.57 -4.82
CA ILE A 9 -36.44 7.57 -4.46
C ILE A 9 -35.09 7.97 -5.05
N GLN A 10 -35.05 8.40 -6.31
CA GLN A 10 -33.82 8.84 -6.97
C GLN A 10 -33.26 10.12 -6.35
N LYS A 11 -34.11 11.07 -5.96
CA LYS A 11 -33.74 12.29 -5.23
C LYS A 11 -33.30 12.02 -3.78
N PHE A 12 -33.86 10.99 -3.13
CA PHE A 12 -33.45 10.54 -1.82
C PHE A 12 -32.10 9.81 -1.87
N LEU A 13 -31.89 8.91 -2.85
CA LEU A 13 -30.64 8.20 -3.08
C LEU A 13 -29.50 9.12 -3.56
N SER A 14 -29.82 10.24 -4.20
CA SER A 14 -28.84 11.27 -4.59
C SER A 14 -28.48 12.24 -3.47
N SER A 15 -29.10 12.13 -2.30
CA SER A 15 -28.71 12.91 -1.14
C SER A 15 -27.33 12.48 -0.65
N THR A 16 -26.39 13.41 -0.56
CA THR A 16 -25.02 13.21 -0.07
C THR A 16 -25.00 12.46 1.28
N ARG A 17 -25.96 12.76 2.16
CA ARG A 17 -26.10 12.13 3.48
C ARG A 17 -26.43 10.64 3.41
N VAL A 18 -27.29 10.24 2.45
CA VAL A 18 -27.64 8.82 2.26
C VAL A 18 -26.42 8.05 1.77
N LEU A 19 -25.67 8.61 0.85
CA LEU A 19 -24.46 7.97 0.33
C LEU A 19 -23.37 7.86 1.39
N GLN A 20 -23.21 8.88 2.23
CA GLN A 20 -22.33 8.82 3.42
C GLN A 20 -22.73 7.67 4.35
N PHE A 21 -24.01 7.54 4.66
CA PHE A 21 -24.53 6.45 5.48
C PHE A 21 -24.28 5.07 4.85
N VAL A 22 -24.49 4.96 3.53
CA VAL A 22 -24.21 3.70 2.79
C VAL A 22 -22.73 3.33 2.89
N PHE A 23 -21.80 4.28 2.70
CA PHE A 23 -20.36 4.01 2.88
C PHE A 23 -20.03 3.57 4.30
N PHE A 24 -20.64 4.20 5.31
CA PHE A 24 -20.49 3.82 6.71
C PHE A 24 -20.92 2.38 6.95
N VAL A 25 -22.15 2.04 6.57
CA VAL A 25 -22.70 0.70 6.75
C VAL A 25 -21.90 -0.35 5.97
N ALA A 26 -21.50 -0.04 4.73
CA ALA A 26 -20.68 -0.92 3.92
C ALA A 26 -19.31 -1.19 4.57
N ALA A 27 -18.65 -0.17 5.10
CA ALA A 27 -17.36 -0.32 5.78
C ALA A 27 -17.47 -1.20 7.03
N VAL A 28 -18.44 -0.93 7.90
CA VAL A 28 -18.68 -1.75 9.10
C VAL A 28 -19.00 -3.19 8.72
N THR A 29 -19.86 -3.39 7.70
CA THR A 29 -20.27 -4.74 7.26
C THR A 29 -19.07 -5.50 6.68
N LEU A 30 -18.26 -4.87 5.80
CA LEU A 30 -17.09 -5.50 5.19
C LEU A 30 -16.06 -5.90 6.26
N VAL A 31 -15.72 -4.96 7.15
CA VAL A 31 -14.76 -5.24 8.23
C VAL A 31 -15.26 -6.36 9.14
N THR A 32 -16.54 -6.34 9.54
CA THR A 32 -17.13 -7.39 10.39
C THR A 32 -17.19 -8.74 9.65
N TYR A 33 -17.53 -8.74 8.36
CA TYR A 33 -17.66 -9.97 7.57
C TYR A 33 -16.34 -10.71 7.42
N PHE A 34 -15.27 -9.98 7.13
CA PHE A 34 -13.93 -10.54 6.91
C PHE A 34 -13.09 -10.62 8.19
N PHE A 35 -13.60 -10.12 9.32
CA PHE A 35 -12.86 -10.20 10.57
C PHE A 35 -12.64 -11.66 10.97
N PRO A 36 -11.40 -12.06 11.36
CA PRO A 36 -11.09 -13.40 11.81
C PRO A 36 -12.03 -13.82 12.95
N ARG A 37 -12.73 -14.94 12.75
CA ARG A 37 -13.79 -15.41 13.67
C ARG A 37 -13.30 -16.38 14.71
N GLU A 38 -12.02 -16.75 14.65
CA GLU A 38 -11.41 -17.59 15.69
C GLU A 38 -11.41 -16.83 17.01
N GLY A 39 -12.02 -17.42 18.03
CA GLY A 39 -12.03 -16.86 19.38
C GLY A 39 -10.59 -16.69 19.86
N LYS A 40 -10.24 -15.52 20.38
CA LYS A 40 -8.91 -15.35 21.00
C LYS A 40 -8.91 -16.03 22.37
N PHE A 41 -7.86 -16.80 22.61
CA PHE A 41 -7.59 -17.25 23.97
C PHE A 41 -7.27 -16.04 24.86
N ARG A 42 -7.91 -15.97 26.02
CA ARG A 42 -7.86 -14.78 26.90
C ARG A 42 -6.49 -14.45 27.41
N TYR A 43 -5.59 -15.44 27.45
CA TYR A 43 -4.30 -15.34 28.07
C TYR A 43 -3.19 -15.41 27.03
N THR A 44 -2.17 -14.56 27.19
CA THR A 44 -0.93 -14.63 26.43
C THR A 44 0.16 -15.22 27.33
N PHE A 45 0.86 -16.25 26.86
CA PHE A 45 1.84 -16.98 27.63
C PHE A 45 3.04 -17.40 26.75
N GLN A 46 4.18 -17.55 27.38
CA GLN A 46 5.39 -18.03 26.73
C GLN A 46 6.09 -19.00 27.69
N GLU A 47 6.71 -20.04 27.13
CA GLU A 47 7.52 -20.98 27.89
C GLU A 47 8.70 -20.29 28.57
N GLY A 48 9.01 -20.69 29.80
CA GLY A 48 10.10 -20.13 30.61
C GLY A 48 9.80 -18.76 31.24
N LYS A 49 8.60 -18.15 30.99
CA LYS A 49 8.20 -16.88 31.59
C LYS A 49 7.22 -17.06 32.74
N PRO A 50 7.21 -16.13 33.72
CA PRO A 50 6.23 -16.16 34.79
C PRO A 50 4.82 -15.89 34.28
N TRP A 51 3.84 -16.62 34.83
CA TRP A 51 2.41 -16.38 34.55
C TRP A 51 2.00 -15.03 35.14
N LYS A 52 1.47 -14.14 34.29
CA LYS A 52 1.15 -12.73 34.67
C LYS A 52 -0.26 -12.55 35.24
N TYR A 53 -1.11 -13.54 35.09
CA TYR A 53 -2.53 -13.48 35.50
C TYR A 53 -2.76 -14.16 36.85
N GLY A 54 -3.96 -14.10 37.38
CA GLY A 54 -4.34 -14.82 38.59
C GLY A 54 -4.36 -16.34 38.39
N LEU A 55 -4.77 -17.07 39.44
CA LEU A 55 -4.93 -18.52 39.38
C LEU A 55 -5.79 -18.94 38.19
N LEU A 56 -5.24 -19.81 37.35
CA LEU A 56 -5.95 -20.44 36.24
C LEU A 56 -6.29 -21.89 36.59
N THR A 57 -7.58 -22.20 36.63
CA THR A 57 -8.09 -23.55 36.72
C THR A 57 -8.73 -23.95 35.40
N ALA A 58 -8.76 -25.24 35.11
CA ALA A 58 -9.40 -25.77 33.91
C ALA A 58 -10.89 -25.47 33.92
N PRO A 59 -11.44 -24.74 32.94
CA PRO A 59 -12.87 -24.41 32.89
C PRO A 59 -13.75 -25.57 32.45
N PHE A 60 -13.19 -26.63 31.90
CA PHE A 60 -13.84 -27.88 31.44
C PHE A 60 -12.75 -28.95 31.23
N ASP A 61 -13.20 -30.21 31.11
CA ASP A 61 -12.28 -31.30 30.75
C ASP A 61 -11.75 -31.15 29.36
N PHE A 62 -10.42 -31.29 29.20
CA PHE A 62 -9.76 -31.21 27.88
C PHE A 62 -8.53 -32.11 27.79
N PRO A 63 -8.25 -32.68 26.60
CA PRO A 63 -7.05 -33.48 26.37
C PRO A 63 -5.81 -32.60 26.28
N VAL A 64 -4.68 -33.08 26.81
CA VAL A 64 -3.37 -32.47 26.64
C VAL A 64 -2.74 -33.04 25.37
N TYR A 65 -2.70 -32.26 24.31
CA TYR A 65 -2.13 -32.71 23.04
C TYR A 65 -0.60 -32.84 23.12
N LYS A 66 -0.08 -33.87 22.45
CA LYS A 66 1.35 -34.07 22.25
C LYS A 66 1.89 -33.04 21.25
N ASP A 67 3.17 -32.71 21.35
CA ASP A 67 3.85 -31.90 20.35
C ASP A 67 3.94 -32.65 19.01
N GLU A 68 3.81 -31.95 17.91
CA GLU A 68 3.85 -32.53 16.56
C GLU A 68 5.15 -33.32 16.31
N ALA A 69 6.26 -32.84 16.85
CA ALA A 69 7.54 -33.55 16.77
C ALA A 69 7.51 -34.92 17.44
N VAL A 70 6.85 -35.05 18.58
CA VAL A 70 6.70 -36.33 19.32
C VAL A 70 5.79 -37.27 18.54
N ILE A 71 4.67 -36.75 18.02
CA ILE A 71 3.76 -37.53 17.17
C ILE A 71 4.48 -38.03 15.92
N GLN A 72 5.30 -37.18 15.29
CA GLN A 72 6.05 -37.58 14.12
C GLN A 72 7.11 -38.65 14.47
N GLN A 73 7.80 -38.52 15.59
CA GLN A 73 8.76 -39.53 16.07
C GLN A 73 8.06 -40.88 16.36
N GLU A 74 6.88 -40.86 16.97
CA GLU A 74 6.08 -42.08 17.18
C GLU A 74 5.61 -42.69 15.85
N ARG A 75 5.22 -41.88 14.86
CA ARG A 75 4.90 -42.31 13.51
C ARG A 75 6.08 -42.97 12.81
N ASP A 76 7.23 -42.32 12.88
CA ASP A 76 8.45 -42.85 12.26
C ASP A 76 8.87 -44.16 12.93
N SER A 77 8.78 -44.29 14.26
CA SER A 77 9.06 -45.52 15.00
C SER A 77 8.14 -46.66 14.59
N ILE A 78 6.84 -46.42 14.47
CA ILE A 78 5.86 -47.42 14.03
C ILE A 78 6.13 -47.84 12.57
N MET A 79 6.56 -46.88 11.74
CA MET A 79 6.86 -47.16 10.32
C MET A 79 8.17 -47.95 10.13
N LEU A 80 9.11 -47.93 11.10
CA LEU A 80 10.31 -48.76 11.06
C LEU A 80 10.00 -50.26 11.18
N ASP A 81 8.98 -50.60 11.99
CA ASP A 81 8.56 -52.02 12.21
C ASP A 81 7.41 -52.45 11.29
N PHE A 82 7.00 -51.55 10.37
CA PHE A 82 5.89 -51.83 9.48
C PHE A 82 6.27 -52.85 8.42
N GLN A 83 5.47 -53.94 8.28
CA GLN A 83 5.62 -55.00 7.29
C GLN A 83 4.54 -54.85 6.21
N PRO A 84 4.90 -54.67 4.93
CA PRO A 84 3.93 -54.63 3.83
C PRO A 84 3.30 -56.01 3.61
N VAL A 85 2.06 -56.03 3.16
CA VAL A 85 1.26 -57.22 2.96
C VAL A 85 1.31 -57.63 1.51
N PHE A 86 1.54 -58.94 1.29
CA PHE A 86 1.50 -59.58 0.00
C PHE A 86 0.46 -60.69 0.02
N SER A 87 -0.19 -60.97 -1.08
CA SER A 87 -1.13 -62.09 -1.26
C SER A 87 -0.45 -63.24 -1.99
N HIS A 88 -0.56 -64.47 -1.48
CA HIS A 88 -0.10 -65.68 -2.14
C HIS A 88 -1.25 -66.28 -2.95
N ASN A 89 -0.95 -66.61 -4.23
CA ASN A 89 -1.92 -67.24 -5.13
C ASN A 89 -1.46 -68.64 -5.54
N GLU A 90 -1.92 -69.68 -4.78
CA GLU A 90 -1.63 -71.06 -5.01
C GLU A 90 -2.09 -71.59 -6.39
N SER A 91 -3.12 -70.96 -6.99
CA SER A 91 -3.63 -71.41 -8.29
C SER A 91 -2.61 -71.14 -9.41
N ILE A 92 -1.78 -70.12 -9.30
CA ILE A 92 -0.70 -69.81 -10.25
C ILE A 92 0.36 -70.91 -10.15
N GLU A 93 0.78 -71.30 -8.95
CA GLU A 93 1.74 -72.34 -8.73
C GLU A 93 1.26 -73.67 -9.36
N LYS A 94 0.05 -74.10 -8.97
CA LYS A 94 -0.55 -75.33 -9.47
C LYS A 94 -0.61 -75.35 -11.01
N LYS A 95 -1.15 -74.30 -11.60
CA LYS A 95 -1.26 -74.17 -13.05
C LYS A 95 0.10 -74.19 -13.76
N SER A 96 1.05 -73.38 -13.27
CA SER A 96 2.38 -73.29 -13.89
C SER A 96 3.15 -74.60 -13.77
N VAL A 97 3.04 -75.31 -12.67
CA VAL A 97 3.67 -76.63 -12.49
C VAL A 97 3.02 -77.68 -13.37
N ASP A 98 1.70 -77.73 -13.47
CA ASP A 98 0.97 -78.65 -14.33
C ASP A 98 1.29 -78.41 -15.83
N ASP A 99 1.33 -77.13 -16.22
CA ASP A 99 1.64 -76.80 -17.62
C ASP A 99 3.09 -77.07 -17.99
N PHE A 100 4.04 -76.88 -17.02
CA PHE A 100 5.44 -77.25 -17.18
C PHE A 100 5.62 -78.79 -17.30
N GLU A 101 4.89 -79.54 -16.48
CA GLU A 101 4.90 -81.02 -16.53
C GLU A 101 4.38 -81.58 -17.91
N LYS A 102 3.32 -80.92 -18.43
CA LYS A 102 2.81 -81.17 -19.79
C LYS A 102 3.84 -80.79 -20.85
N ALA A 103 4.49 -79.65 -20.75
CA ALA A 103 5.54 -79.22 -21.67
C ALA A 103 6.71 -80.21 -21.72
N LEU A 104 7.17 -80.65 -20.53
CA LEU A 104 8.20 -81.71 -20.44
C LEU A 104 7.75 -83.03 -20.99
N SER A 105 6.45 -83.38 -20.91
CA SER A 105 5.90 -84.63 -21.48
C SER A 105 5.77 -84.58 -22.99
N ASN A 106 5.55 -83.41 -23.55
CA ASN A 106 5.44 -83.22 -25.02
C ASN A 106 6.77 -82.90 -25.68
N TYR A 107 7.88 -82.98 -24.94
CA TYR A 107 9.21 -82.76 -25.49
C TYR A 107 9.61 -83.94 -26.42
N THR A 108 9.76 -83.65 -27.70
CA THR A 108 9.93 -84.67 -28.74
C THR A 108 11.37 -84.84 -29.25
N GLU A 109 12.27 -83.86 -28.94
CA GLU A 109 13.64 -83.93 -29.49
C GLU A 109 14.52 -85.02 -28.88
N MET A 110 14.31 -85.33 -27.59
CA MET A 110 15.01 -86.41 -26.86
C MET A 110 14.15 -87.00 -25.77
N SER A 111 14.31 -88.28 -25.39
CA SER A 111 13.60 -88.92 -24.29
C SER A 111 14.15 -88.48 -22.96
N ILE A 112 13.36 -87.61 -22.18
CA ILE A 112 13.75 -87.14 -20.84
C ILE A 112 13.66 -88.31 -19.86
N PRO A 113 14.72 -88.66 -19.09
CA PRO A 113 14.64 -89.65 -18.04
C PRO A 113 13.58 -89.29 -16.99
N PRO A 114 12.75 -90.26 -16.54
CA PRO A 114 11.66 -90.01 -15.58
C PRO A 114 12.16 -89.35 -14.26
N THR A 115 13.38 -89.73 -13.83
CA THR A 115 14.03 -89.15 -12.66
C THR A 115 14.38 -87.70 -12.83
N LEU A 116 14.90 -87.31 -14.01
CA LEU A 116 15.23 -85.94 -14.33
C LEU A 116 13.97 -85.08 -14.44
N ARG A 117 12.91 -85.58 -15.12
CA ARG A 117 11.61 -84.93 -15.22
C ARG A 117 11.07 -84.62 -13.80
N LYS A 118 11.07 -85.62 -12.91
CA LYS A 118 10.63 -85.44 -11.51
C LYS A 118 11.44 -84.38 -10.78
N ASN A 119 12.77 -84.35 -10.96
CA ASN A 119 13.65 -83.37 -10.33
C ASN A 119 13.46 -81.98 -10.88
N LEU A 120 13.22 -81.79 -12.17
CA LEU A 120 12.94 -80.52 -12.79
C LEU A 120 11.59 -79.93 -12.27
N VAL A 121 10.53 -80.74 -12.23
CA VAL A 121 9.24 -80.34 -11.66
C VAL A 121 9.35 -80.05 -10.17
N GLN A 122 10.12 -80.81 -9.42
CA GLN A 122 10.36 -80.59 -8.02
C GLN A 122 11.13 -79.26 -7.79
N ALA A 123 12.11 -78.92 -8.63
CA ALA A 123 12.84 -77.70 -8.58
C ALA A 123 11.93 -76.47 -8.85
N LEU A 124 11.00 -76.59 -9.79
CA LEU A 124 10.02 -75.56 -10.04
C LEU A 124 9.07 -75.36 -8.84
N ARG A 125 8.61 -76.45 -8.21
CA ARG A 125 7.81 -76.41 -6.97
C ARG A 125 8.58 -75.69 -5.83
N GLU A 126 9.86 -75.99 -5.69
CA GLU A 126 10.72 -75.34 -4.69
C GLU A 126 10.90 -73.84 -4.96
N ALA A 127 11.02 -73.44 -6.24
CA ALA A 127 11.07 -72.05 -6.64
C ALA A 127 9.76 -71.31 -6.23
N TYR A 128 8.61 -71.90 -6.49
CA TYR A 128 7.31 -71.37 -6.07
C TYR A 128 7.13 -71.32 -4.55
N ARG A 129 7.67 -72.34 -3.86
CA ARG A 129 7.64 -72.41 -2.38
C ARG A 129 8.46 -71.32 -1.72
N LYS A 130 9.57 -70.88 -2.36
CA LYS A 130 10.33 -69.71 -1.93
C LYS A 130 9.56 -68.41 -2.14
N GLY A 131 8.73 -68.35 -3.16
CA GLY A 131 7.92 -67.19 -3.52
C GLY A 131 8.56 -66.37 -4.66
N ILE A 132 7.81 -66.24 -5.77
CA ILE A 132 8.21 -65.45 -6.93
C ILE A 132 7.41 -64.16 -6.93
N VAL A 133 8.12 -62.99 -6.81
CA VAL A 133 7.56 -61.65 -6.84
C VAL A 133 7.89 -60.96 -8.16
N SER A 134 7.17 -59.90 -8.50
CA SER A 134 7.47 -59.08 -9.68
C SER A 134 8.85 -58.44 -9.54
N SER A 135 9.55 -58.20 -10.66
CA SER A 135 10.89 -57.60 -10.68
C SER A 135 10.88 -56.21 -10.02
N GLU A 136 9.77 -55.45 -10.18
CA GLU A 136 9.61 -54.14 -9.52
C GLU A 136 9.50 -54.27 -8.01
N ALA A 137 8.63 -55.17 -7.52
CA ALA A 137 8.47 -55.40 -6.10
C ALA A 137 9.75 -55.96 -5.47
N TYR A 138 10.47 -56.86 -6.19
CA TYR A 138 11.74 -57.39 -5.75
C TYR A 138 12.81 -56.32 -5.55
N THR A 139 12.95 -55.42 -6.52
CA THR A 139 13.90 -54.28 -6.46
C THR A 139 13.58 -53.37 -5.28
N GLN A 140 12.28 -53.07 -5.05
CA GLN A 140 11.83 -52.25 -3.90
C GLN A 140 12.13 -52.95 -2.56
N LEU A 141 11.91 -54.24 -2.45
CA LEU A 141 12.20 -55.00 -1.24
C LEU A 141 13.71 -55.11 -0.96
N GLN A 142 14.54 -55.25 -2.00
CA GLN A 142 16.00 -55.28 -1.89
C GLN A 142 16.61 -53.91 -1.50
N SER A 143 15.88 -52.80 -1.60
CA SER A 143 16.36 -51.46 -1.17
C SER A 143 16.69 -51.34 0.33
N GLY A 144 16.50 -52.41 1.10
CA GLY A 144 16.81 -52.48 2.54
C GLY A 144 15.77 -51.80 3.42
N LYS A 145 14.68 -51.33 2.87
CA LYS A 145 13.61 -50.63 3.60
C LYS A 145 12.80 -51.54 4.52
N PHE A 146 12.65 -52.82 4.12
CA PHE A 146 11.93 -53.85 4.84
C PHE A 146 12.80 -55.08 5.05
N LYS A 147 12.83 -55.63 6.27
CA LYS A 147 13.55 -56.88 6.59
C LYS A 147 12.66 -58.08 6.37
N GLU A 148 11.37 -57.96 6.62
CA GLU A 148 10.37 -58.99 6.56
C GLU A 148 9.11 -58.45 5.89
N ILE A 149 8.38 -59.32 5.23
CA ILE A 149 7.07 -59.06 4.65
C ILE A 149 6.03 -60.00 5.24
N ARG A 150 4.77 -59.60 5.19
CA ARG A 150 3.64 -60.38 5.65
C ARG A 150 2.90 -60.95 4.42
N ILE A 151 2.86 -62.28 4.31
CA ILE A 151 2.15 -62.96 3.24
C ILE A 151 0.82 -63.49 3.75
N LEU A 152 -0.27 -63.15 3.06
CA LEU A 152 -1.61 -63.68 3.31
C LEU A 152 -1.82 -64.91 2.46
N GLU A 153 -1.97 -66.06 3.13
CA GLU A 153 -2.31 -67.35 2.53
C GLU A 153 -3.58 -67.89 3.24
N ASN A 154 -4.66 -68.06 2.48
CA ASN A 154 -5.95 -68.56 3.04
C ASN A 154 -6.44 -67.80 4.29
N ASN A 155 -6.33 -66.46 4.31
CA ASN A 155 -6.63 -65.59 5.44
C ASN A 155 -5.74 -65.78 6.71
N VAL A 156 -4.62 -66.53 6.58
CA VAL A 156 -3.60 -66.62 7.63
C VAL A 156 -2.40 -65.81 7.21
N ALA A 157 -1.96 -64.91 8.11
CA ALA A 157 -0.76 -64.11 7.86
C ALA A 157 0.51 -64.84 8.30
N ARG A 158 1.48 -64.95 7.43
CA ARG A 158 2.79 -65.51 7.72
C ARG A 158 3.87 -64.48 7.44
N GLU A 159 4.82 -64.33 8.34
CA GLU A 159 5.98 -63.48 8.13
C GLU A 159 7.08 -64.21 7.43
N ILE A 160 7.65 -63.63 6.40
CA ILE A 160 8.72 -64.20 5.59
C ILE A 160 9.83 -63.13 5.44
N PRO A 161 11.11 -63.51 5.69
CA PRO A 161 12.23 -62.62 5.42
C PRO A 161 12.34 -62.32 3.93
N VAL A 162 12.62 -61.05 3.58
CA VAL A 162 12.80 -60.60 2.20
C VAL A 162 13.88 -61.41 1.46
N SER A 163 14.87 -61.92 2.18
CA SER A 163 15.96 -62.78 1.65
C SER A 163 15.50 -64.15 1.11
N GLU A 164 14.31 -64.62 1.50
CA GLU A 164 13.75 -65.87 0.98
C GLU A 164 13.04 -65.71 -0.35
N LEU A 165 12.61 -64.49 -0.69
CA LEU A 165 11.92 -64.17 -1.91
C LEU A 165 12.88 -64.08 -3.10
N GLN A 166 12.36 -64.35 -4.27
CA GLN A 166 13.12 -64.28 -5.52
C GLN A 166 12.30 -63.61 -6.66
N SER A 167 12.98 -62.96 -7.57
CA SER A 167 12.36 -62.53 -8.81
C SER A 167 12.25 -63.70 -9.80
N ALA A 168 11.40 -63.63 -10.81
CA ALA A 168 11.33 -64.64 -11.88
C ALA A 168 12.70 -64.89 -12.53
N ARG A 169 13.54 -63.84 -12.66
CA ARG A 169 14.89 -63.95 -13.21
C ARG A 169 15.82 -64.76 -12.28
N GLU A 170 15.82 -64.46 -10.97
CA GLU A 170 16.62 -65.23 -10.01
C GLU A 170 16.13 -66.64 -9.87
N ALA A 171 14.81 -66.90 -9.92
CA ALA A 171 14.26 -68.24 -9.95
C ALA A 171 14.76 -69.02 -11.17
N TYR A 172 14.83 -68.37 -12.33
CA TYR A 172 15.39 -68.95 -13.53
C TYR A 172 16.89 -69.25 -13.36
N GLU A 173 17.69 -68.32 -12.92
CA GLU A 173 19.12 -68.49 -12.68
C GLU A 173 19.40 -69.60 -11.63
N ASN A 174 18.63 -69.63 -10.55
CA ASN A 174 18.73 -70.64 -9.49
C ASN A 174 18.40 -72.07 -10.01
N MET A 175 17.40 -72.18 -10.89
CA MET A 175 17.07 -73.46 -11.54
C MET A 175 18.17 -73.88 -12.48
N LEU A 176 18.76 -73.03 -13.28
CA LEU A 176 19.91 -73.34 -14.14
C LEU A 176 21.12 -73.79 -13.31
N ASN A 177 21.43 -73.07 -12.22
CA ASN A 177 22.56 -73.42 -11.34
C ASN A 177 22.38 -74.75 -10.59
N LYS A 178 21.15 -75.20 -10.36
CA LYS A 178 20.82 -76.49 -9.72
C LYS A 178 21.04 -77.67 -10.64
N PHE A 179 21.00 -77.47 -11.98
CA PHE A 179 21.21 -78.49 -13.00
C PHE A 179 22.33 -78.02 -13.94
N PRO A 180 23.60 -78.12 -13.55
CA PRO A 180 24.71 -77.50 -14.28
C PRO A 180 25.09 -78.25 -15.59
N ASP A 181 24.46 -79.39 -15.90
CA ASP A 181 24.71 -80.19 -17.10
C ASP A 181 24.08 -79.56 -18.37
N SER A 182 24.80 -79.57 -19.47
CA SER A 182 24.37 -78.98 -20.74
C SER A 182 23.05 -79.53 -21.26
N TYR A 183 22.74 -80.80 -20.96
CA TYR A 183 21.51 -81.48 -21.37
C TYR A 183 20.28 -80.87 -20.62
N SER A 184 20.36 -80.72 -19.31
CA SER A 184 19.29 -80.10 -18.51
C SER A 184 19.09 -78.64 -18.92
N HIS A 185 20.16 -77.90 -19.18
CA HIS A 185 20.07 -76.51 -19.67
C HIS A 185 19.35 -76.43 -21.01
N HIS A 186 19.67 -77.32 -21.95
CA HIS A 186 19.01 -77.38 -23.28
C HIS A 186 17.51 -77.68 -23.14
N ILE A 187 17.11 -78.59 -22.28
CA ILE A 187 15.70 -78.88 -22.01
C ILE A 187 14.98 -77.67 -21.43
N LEU A 188 15.54 -76.99 -20.41
CA LEU A 188 14.93 -75.82 -19.77
C LEU A 188 14.79 -74.64 -20.73
N GLN A 189 15.75 -74.43 -21.61
CA GLN A 189 15.71 -73.41 -22.66
C GLN A 189 14.67 -73.69 -23.73
N THR A 190 14.70 -74.94 -24.29
CA THR A 190 13.77 -75.38 -25.36
C THR A 190 12.31 -75.36 -24.86
N CYS A 191 12.06 -75.73 -23.62
CA CYS A 191 10.73 -75.66 -23.03
C CYS A 191 10.34 -74.25 -22.60
N ASN A 192 11.14 -73.18 -22.86
CA ASN A 192 10.90 -71.81 -22.44
C ASN A 192 10.54 -71.69 -20.93
N LEU A 193 11.43 -72.11 -20.03
CA LEU A 193 11.21 -72.07 -18.57
C LEU A 193 10.63 -70.77 -18.07
N ASN A 194 10.99 -69.63 -18.70
CA ASN A 194 10.47 -68.35 -18.34
C ASN A 194 8.94 -68.27 -18.40
N ASP A 195 8.27 -68.98 -19.30
CA ASP A 195 6.82 -68.97 -19.45
C ASP A 195 6.09 -69.61 -18.23
N PHE A 196 6.84 -70.39 -17.44
CA PHE A 196 6.33 -71.10 -16.26
C PHE A 196 6.79 -70.50 -14.93
N LEU A 197 7.56 -69.38 -14.95
CA LEU A 197 8.00 -68.64 -13.74
C LEU A 197 7.15 -67.41 -13.51
N ASN A 198 5.86 -67.62 -13.29
CA ASN A 198 4.89 -66.55 -13.05
C ASN A 198 4.94 -66.08 -11.58
N THR A 199 4.63 -64.83 -11.34
CA THR A 199 4.57 -64.27 -9.98
C THR A 199 3.41 -64.87 -9.19
N ASN A 200 3.71 -65.61 -8.11
CA ASN A 200 2.70 -66.18 -7.23
C ASN A 200 2.49 -65.37 -5.95
N ILE A 201 3.35 -64.39 -5.70
CA ILE A 201 3.24 -63.45 -4.58
C ILE A 201 3.08 -62.04 -5.14
N ALA A 202 1.92 -61.44 -4.94
CA ALA A 202 1.58 -60.09 -5.40
C ALA A 202 1.42 -59.12 -4.24
N PHE A 203 1.88 -57.88 -4.43
CA PHE A 203 1.70 -56.85 -3.45
C PHE A 203 0.20 -56.47 -3.28
N ASP A 204 -0.30 -56.55 -2.04
CA ASP A 204 -1.67 -56.14 -1.70
C ASP A 204 -1.67 -54.73 -1.14
N SER A 205 -1.84 -53.74 -2.03
CA SER A 205 -1.86 -52.34 -1.65
C SER A 205 -3.03 -52.01 -0.73
N ILE A 206 -4.21 -52.57 -0.95
CA ILE A 206 -5.42 -52.27 -0.22
C ILE A 206 -5.28 -52.70 1.24
N THR A 207 -4.80 -53.90 1.49
CA THR A 207 -4.59 -54.43 2.85
C THR A 207 -3.41 -53.75 3.52
N THR A 208 -2.35 -53.45 2.77
CA THR A 208 -1.19 -52.69 3.27
C THR A 208 -1.58 -51.32 3.74
N ASP A 209 -2.32 -50.55 2.92
CA ASP A 209 -2.73 -49.20 3.27
C ASP A 209 -3.71 -49.21 4.47
N ARG A 210 -4.67 -50.12 4.52
CA ARG A 210 -5.54 -50.29 5.69
C ARG A 210 -4.76 -50.61 6.94
N LEU A 211 -3.77 -51.46 6.89
CA LEU A 211 -2.99 -51.84 8.06
C LEU A 211 -2.14 -50.67 8.52
N LYS A 212 -1.55 -49.92 7.60
CA LYS A 212 -0.81 -48.71 7.84
C LYS A 212 -1.70 -47.66 8.52
N ASP A 213 -2.86 -47.37 7.94
CA ASP A 213 -3.81 -46.40 8.49
C ASP A 213 -4.29 -46.81 9.88
N ASN A 214 -4.60 -48.07 10.10
CA ASN A 214 -4.97 -48.59 11.42
C ASN A 214 -3.87 -48.46 12.47
N LEU A 215 -2.60 -48.64 12.08
CA LEU A 215 -1.47 -48.46 12.98
C LEU A 215 -1.26 -46.98 13.33
N LEU A 216 -1.35 -46.11 12.33
CA LEU A 216 -1.23 -44.66 12.50
C LEU A 216 -2.40 -44.07 13.33
N GLN A 217 -3.61 -44.61 13.18
CA GLN A 217 -4.77 -44.19 13.98
C GLN A 217 -4.68 -44.62 15.45
N ARG A 218 -3.87 -45.59 15.80
CA ARG A 218 -3.67 -46.02 17.20
C ARG A 218 -2.76 -45.08 17.99
N ILE A 219 -2.06 -44.18 17.32
CA ILE A 219 -1.23 -43.17 17.98
C ILE A 219 -2.12 -42.26 18.81
N ALA A 220 -1.93 -42.26 20.12
CA ALA A 220 -2.64 -41.33 20.99
C ALA A 220 -2.14 -39.90 20.74
N LEU A 221 -3.05 -39.04 20.29
CA LEU A 221 -2.75 -37.62 20.05
C LEU A 221 -2.65 -36.79 21.33
N SER A 222 -2.94 -37.38 22.50
CA SER A 222 -2.91 -36.72 23.80
C SER A 222 -2.24 -37.60 24.86
N ASP A 223 -1.56 -36.96 25.82
CA ASP A 223 -0.85 -37.61 26.94
C ASP A 223 -1.71 -37.72 28.21
N GLY A 224 -2.97 -37.29 28.15
CA GLY A 224 -3.86 -37.32 29.29
C GLY A 224 -5.00 -36.30 29.15
N ILE A 225 -5.79 -36.17 30.20
CA ILE A 225 -6.95 -35.25 30.31
C ILE A 225 -6.77 -34.44 31.58
N VAL A 226 -6.87 -33.10 31.45
CA VAL A 226 -6.97 -32.17 32.59
C VAL A 226 -8.45 -32.04 32.91
N GLN A 227 -8.84 -32.26 34.19
CA GLN A 227 -10.25 -32.23 34.63
C GLN A 227 -10.69 -30.79 34.94
N ALA A 228 -11.99 -30.53 34.79
CA ALA A 228 -12.58 -29.25 35.16
C ALA A 228 -12.31 -28.92 36.63
N GLY A 229 -11.88 -27.70 36.92
CA GLY A 229 -11.50 -27.26 38.28
C GLY A 229 -10.04 -27.56 38.65
N GLU A 230 -9.34 -28.39 37.90
CA GLU A 230 -7.92 -28.68 38.16
C GLU A 230 -7.06 -27.41 37.99
N ARG A 231 -6.14 -27.20 38.92
CA ARG A 231 -5.19 -26.08 38.90
C ARG A 231 -4.16 -26.27 37.77
N ILE A 232 -4.04 -25.29 36.89
CA ILE A 232 -3.05 -25.31 35.80
C ILE A 232 -1.80 -24.48 36.16
N VAL A 233 -1.97 -23.23 36.56
CA VAL A 233 -0.88 -22.31 36.89
C VAL A 233 -1.38 -21.14 37.74
N ASP A 234 -0.55 -20.64 38.63
CA ASP A 234 -0.85 -19.48 39.47
C ASP A 234 0.10 -18.31 39.18
N ARG A 235 -0.29 -17.12 39.64
CA ARG A 235 0.43 -15.87 39.42
C ARG A 235 1.88 -15.96 39.92
N GLY A 236 2.82 -15.64 39.04
CA GLY A 236 4.25 -15.66 39.34
C GLY A 236 4.93 -17.02 39.11
N GLU A 237 4.16 -18.10 38.88
CA GLU A 237 4.76 -19.41 38.53
C GLU A 237 5.40 -19.38 37.15
N ILE A 238 6.57 -19.97 37.02
CA ILE A 238 7.27 -20.10 35.76
C ILE A 238 6.57 -21.17 34.92
N ILE A 239 6.21 -20.82 33.67
CA ILE A 239 5.58 -21.74 32.73
C ILE A 239 6.59 -22.77 32.28
N THR A 240 6.52 -23.98 32.87
CA THR A 240 7.34 -25.13 32.47
C THR A 240 6.93 -25.65 31.10
N PRO A 241 7.74 -26.45 30.37
CA PRO A 241 7.35 -27.11 29.14
C PRO A 241 6.02 -27.89 29.24
N GLN A 242 5.82 -28.56 30.39
CA GLN A 242 4.57 -29.28 30.65
C GLN A 242 3.40 -28.34 30.83
N THR A 243 3.52 -27.28 31.62
CA THR A 243 2.49 -26.26 31.82
C THR A 243 2.19 -25.54 30.48
N TYR A 244 3.22 -25.30 29.67
CA TYR A 244 3.05 -24.71 28.32
C TYR A 244 2.19 -25.60 27.42
N ARG A 245 2.44 -26.92 27.37
CA ARG A 245 1.63 -27.88 26.59
C ARG A 245 0.19 -27.91 27.08
N ILE A 246 -0.04 -27.89 28.39
CA ILE A 246 -1.41 -27.84 28.97
C ILE A 246 -2.12 -26.55 28.55
N LEU A 247 -1.45 -25.39 28.67
CA LEU A 247 -2.01 -24.10 28.27
C LEU A 247 -2.29 -24.04 26.76
N LYS A 248 -1.39 -24.60 25.94
CA LYS A 248 -1.56 -24.66 24.48
C LYS A 248 -2.72 -25.57 24.08
N SER A 249 -2.89 -26.68 24.80
CA SER A 249 -4.02 -27.59 24.61
C SER A 249 -5.36 -26.93 25.01
N LEU A 250 -5.37 -26.22 26.15
CA LEU A 250 -6.52 -25.44 26.59
C LEU A 250 -6.89 -24.35 25.56
N GLU A 251 -5.88 -23.62 25.04
CA GLU A 251 -6.07 -22.67 23.97
C GLU A 251 -6.74 -23.32 22.76
N THR A 252 -6.19 -24.41 22.25
CA THR A 252 -6.70 -25.12 21.08
C THR A 252 -8.12 -25.60 21.26
N VAL A 253 -8.46 -26.17 22.41
CA VAL A 253 -9.81 -26.66 22.70
C VAL A 253 -10.80 -25.51 22.90
N THR A 254 -10.36 -24.43 23.58
CA THR A 254 -11.19 -23.24 23.76
C THR A 254 -11.52 -22.59 22.43
N LEU A 255 -10.53 -22.47 21.52
CA LEU A 255 -10.74 -21.96 20.16
C LEU A 255 -11.71 -22.85 19.38
N LYS A 256 -11.55 -24.17 19.42
CA LYS A 256 -12.47 -25.12 18.77
C LYS A 256 -13.91 -25.04 19.34
N LYS A 257 -14.05 -24.89 20.65
CA LYS A 257 -15.39 -24.73 21.31
C LYS A 257 -16.02 -23.37 21.01
N SER A 258 -15.21 -22.30 20.87
CA SER A 258 -15.71 -20.95 20.50
C SER A 258 -16.28 -20.91 19.09
N VAL A 259 -15.89 -21.82 18.22
CA VAL A 259 -16.46 -22.02 16.87
C VAL A 259 -17.85 -22.73 16.93
N GLY A 260 -18.22 -23.31 18.09
CA GLY A 260 -19.54 -23.90 18.30
C GLY A 260 -20.66 -22.85 18.24
N ASN A 261 -21.81 -23.22 17.64
CA ASN A 261 -22.88 -22.32 17.15
C ASN A 261 -23.52 -21.40 18.21
N ASP A 262 -23.50 -21.71 19.50
CA ASP A 262 -24.35 -21.01 20.49
C ASP A 262 -23.94 -19.58 20.85
N HIS A 263 -22.66 -19.20 20.71
CA HIS A 263 -22.17 -17.87 21.08
C HIS A 263 -21.72 -16.99 19.91
N ARG A 264 -21.77 -17.54 18.70
CA ARG A 264 -21.31 -16.84 17.47
C ARG A 264 -22.08 -15.55 17.22
N GLY A 265 -23.38 -15.52 17.53
CA GLY A 265 -24.21 -14.31 17.37
C GLY A 265 -23.77 -13.16 18.27
N TYR A 266 -23.45 -13.43 19.54
CA TYR A 266 -22.97 -12.40 20.47
C TYR A 266 -21.59 -11.84 20.09
N THR A 267 -20.71 -12.70 19.59
CA THR A 267 -19.38 -12.27 19.10
C THR A 267 -19.51 -11.31 17.90
N ILE A 268 -20.36 -11.67 16.93
CA ILE A 268 -20.62 -10.80 15.77
C ILE A 268 -21.26 -9.48 16.21
N LEU A 269 -22.23 -9.53 17.15
CA LEU A 269 -22.85 -8.32 17.69
C LEU A 269 -21.82 -7.42 18.36
N GLY A 270 -20.91 -7.99 19.17
CA GLY A 270 -19.82 -7.26 19.79
C GLY A 270 -18.88 -6.61 18.77
N GLN A 271 -18.52 -7.32 17.70
CA GLN A 271 -17.72 -6.78 16.59
C GLN A 271 -18.44 -5.62 15.90
N ILE A 272 -19.72 -5.77 15.58
CA ILE A 272 -20.54 -4.69 14.97
C ILE A 272 -20.53 -3.45 15.86
N ILE A 273 -20.75 -3.60 17.17
CA ILE A 273 -20.76 -2.47 18.11
C ILE A 273 -19.43 -1.76 18.13
N VAL A 274 -18.31 -2.49 18.26
CA VAL A 274 -16.96 -1.92 18.33
C VAL A 274 -16.60 -1.20 17.04
N PHE A 275 -16.79 -1.84 15.87
CA PHE A 275 -16.46 -1.21 14.60
C PHE A 275 -17.39 -0.03 14.28
N THR A 276 -18.67 -0.13 14.62
CA THR A 276 -19.59 1.02 14.52
C THR A 276 -19.12 2.18 15.37
N CYS A 277 -18.64 1.94 16.59
CA CYS A 277 -18.08 2.97 17.45
C CYS A 277 -16.83 3.63 16.82
N LEU A 278 -15.85 2.83 16.34
CA LEU A 278 -14.63 3.34 15.71
C LEU A 278 -14.91 4.17 14.45
N PHE A 279 -15.76 3.67 13.56
CA PHE A 279 -16.16 4.41 12.36
C PHE A 279 -16.99 5.65 12.70
N SER A 280 -17.83 5.61 13.76
CA SER A 280 -18.56 6.79 14.20
C SER A 280 -17.64 7.90 14.72
N PHE A 281 -16.59 7.57 15.47
CA PHE A 281 -15.57 8.52 15.86
C PHE A 281 -14.87 9.15 14.66
N PHE A 282 -14.55 8.35 13.64
CA PHE A 282 -13.96 8.87 12.42
C PHE A 282 -14.90 9.82 11.66
N TYR A 283 -16.16 9.43 11.51
CA TYR A 283 -17.18 10.29 10.88
C TYR A 283 -17.41 11.58 11.64
N LEU A 284 -17.48 11.51 12.97
CA LEU A 284 -17.62 12.68 13.83
C LEU A 284 -16.43 13.64 13.68
N PHE A 285 -15.21 13.09 13.64
CA PHE A 285 -14.01 13.89 13.39
C PHE A 285 -14.10 14.61 12.04
N LEU A 286 -14.44 13.91 10.96
CA LEU A 286 -14.57 14.55 9.63
C LEU A 286 -15.68 15.59 9.63
N ALA A 287 -16.85 15.29 10.19
CA ALA A 287 -17.99 16.19 10.19
C ALA A 287 -17.72 17.49 10.97
N LEU A 288 -17.03 17.39 12.12
CA LEU A 288 -16.75 18.56 12.98
C LEU A 288 -15.52 19.33 12.53
N PHE A 289 -14.46 18.67 12.14
CA PHE A 289 -13.17 19.32 11.90
C PHE A 289 -12.80 19.44 10.42
N ARG A 290 -13.44 18.66 9.53
CA ARG A 290 -13.17 18.64 8.09
C ARG A 290 -14.46 18.57 7.26
N PRO A 291 -15.39 19.52 7.41
CA PRO A 291 -16.70 19.44 6.77
C PRO A 291 -16.62 19.44 5.22
N GLN A 292 -15.63 20.09 4.63
CA GLN A 292 -15.40 20.07 3.18
C GLN A 292 -15.04 18.66 2.72
N THR A 293 -14.06 18.01 3.35
CA THR A 293 -13.64 16.63 3.10
C THR A 293 -14.77 15.64 3.32
N PHE A 294 -15.57 15.85 4.36
CA PHE A 294 -16.72 15.00 4.70
C PHE A 294 -17.82 15.05 3.63
N ASN A 295 -18.10 16.22 3.05
CA ASN A 295 -19.12 16.41 2.03
C ASN A 295 -18.66 15.99 0.64
N GLU A 296 -17.37 15.85 0.40
CA GLU A 296 -16.80 15.39 -0.85
C GLU A 296 -16.74 13.84 -0.89
N MET A 297 -17.68 13.24 -1.66
CA MET A 297 -17.85 11.79 -1.71
C MET A 297 -16.60 11.02 -2.17
N ARG A 298 -15.84 11.60 -3.11
CA ARG A 298 -14.59 10.96 -3.60
C ARG A 298 -13.56 10.84 -2.49
N THR A 299 -13.39 11.89 -1.73
CA THR A 299 -12.45 11.97 -0.60
C THR A 299 -12.85 11.05 0.54
N LEU A 300 -14.13 11.05 0.92
CA LEU A 300 -14.66 10.13 1.93
C LEU A 300 -14.51 8.66 1.49
N GLY A 301 -14.89 8.34 0.25
CA GLY A 301 -14.75 7.00 -0.31
C GLY A 301 -13.29 6.52 -0.36
N PHE A 302 -12.35 7.41 -0.69
CA PHE A 302 -10.93 7.13 -0.67
C PHE A 302 -10.42 6.77 0.74
N MET A 303 -10.77 7.56 1.75
CA MET A 303 -10.37 7.28 3.14
C MET A 303 -10.97 5.97 3.65
N MET A 304 -12.25 5.70 3.36
CA MET A 304 -12.90 4.44 3.69
C MET A 304 -12.23 3.26 2.99
N MET A 305 -11.88 3.41 1.71
CA MET A 305 -11.17 2.39 0.95
C MET A 305 -9.79 2.08 1.57
N LEU A 306 -9.05 3.07 2.04
CA LEU A 306 -7.76 2.85 2.70
C LEU A 306 -7.93 2.11 4.03
N ILE A 307 -8.86 2.56 4.90
CA ILE A 307 -9.11 1.92 6.20
C ILE A 307 -9.53 0.46 6.00
N VAL A 308 -10.55 0.22 5.17
CA VAL A 308 -11.09 -1.12 4.93
C VAL A 308 -10.06 -1.98 4.20
N GLY A 309 -9.43 -1.47 3.14
CA GLY A 309 -8.49 -2.23 2.33
C GLY A 309 -7.27 -2.74 3.11
N ILE A 310 -6.65 -1.87 3.90
CA ILE A 310 -5.51 -2.28 4.75
C ILE A 310 -5.96 -3.22 5.86
N SER A 311 -7.16 -2.99 6.45
CA SER A 311 -7.71 -3.91 7.46
C SER A 311 -7.95 -5.31 6.87
N LEU A 312 -8.50 -5.41 5.66
CA LEU A 312 -8.71 -6.69 4.98
C LEU A 312 -7.39 -7.40 4.67
N ILE A 313 -6.37 -6.66 4.21
CA ILE A 313 -5.02 -7.22 4.00
C ILE A 313 -4.46 -7.77 5.31
N ALA A 314 -4.59 -7.00 6.41
CA ALA A 314 -4.12 -7.42 7.72
C ALA A 314 -4.86 -8.68 8.23
N PHE A 315 -6.17 -8.76 8.04
CA PHE A 315 -6.97 -9.93 8.42
C PHE A 315 -6.57 -11.17 7.62
N PHE A 316 -6.43 -11.02 6.31
CA PHE A 316 -6.00 -12.10 5.43
C PHE A 316 -4.62 -12.63 5.80
N LEU A 317 -3.62 -11.77 6.01
CA LEU A 317 -2.28 -12.18 6.40
C LEU A 317 -2.27 -12.81 7.81
N SER A 318 -3.12 -12.38 8.73
CA SER A 318 -3.25 -12.96 10.06
C SER A 318 -3.79 -14.40 10.01
N GLU A 319 -4.71 -14.71 9.07
CA GLU A 319 -5.31 -16.03 8.91
C GLU A 319 -4.31 -17.06 8.34
N PHE A 320 -3.45 -16.65 7.42
CA PHE A 320 -2.42 -17.54 6.83
C PHE A 320 -1.23 -17.82 7.75
N ARG A 321 -1.25 -17.38 9.03
CA ARG A 321 -0.16 -17.58 10.02
C ARG A 321 1.25 -17.14 9.57
N LEU A 322 1.34 -16.40 8.50
CA LEU A 322 2.55 -15.67 8.14
C LEU A 322 2.68 -14.55 9.17
N GLN A 323 3.23 -14.72 10.32
CA GLN A 323 3.45 -13.75 11.43
C GLN A 323 3.02 -12.29 11.09
N GLY A 324 2.02 -12.30 10.37
CA GLY A 324 1.27 -11.67 9.36
C GLY A 324 1.02 -10.21 9.60
N ILE A 325 0.53 -9.82 10.78
CA ILE A 325 0.12 -8.43 10.98
C ILE A 325 1.31 -7.46 11.00
N TYR A 326 2.49 -7.89 11.45
CA TYR A 326 3.70 -7.07 11.47
C TYR A 326 4.37 -6.93 10.10
N LEU A 327 3.95 -7.71 9.10
CA LEU A 327 4.39 -7.56 7.70
C LEU A 327 3.60 -6.50 6.93
N VAL A 328 2.44 -6.07 7.46
CA VAL A 328 1.61 -5.05 6.82
C VAL A 328 2.25 -3.68 7.03
N PRO A 329 2.55 -2.94 5.95
CA PRO A 329 3.18 -1.62 6.04
C PRO A 329 2.15 -0.54 6.42
N PHE A 330 1.69 -0.54 7.67
CA PHE A 330 0.68 0.42 8.15
C PHE A 330 1.08 1.89 7.96
N ALA A 331 2.39 2.20 8.01
CA ALA A 331 2.90 3.54 7.77
C ALA A 331 2.60 4.08 6.36
N ILE A 332 2.23 3.21 5.42
CA ILE A 332 1.83 3.63 4.07
C ILE A 332 0.54 4.48 4.09
N ILE A 333 -0.35 4.23 5.07
CA ILE A 333 -1.61 4.96 5.23
C ILE A 333 -1.36 6.44 5.50
N PRO A 334 -0.65 6.81 6.58
CA PRO A 334 -0.40 8.21 6.87
C PRO A 334 0.45 8.89 5.79
N ILE A 335 1.39 8.18 5.14
CA ILE A 335 2.17 8.69 4.00
C ILE A 335 1.25 9.10 2.85
N ILE A 336 0.33 8.24 2.45
CA ILE A 336 -0.61 8.54 1.37
C ILE A 336 -1.57 9.67 1.76
N VAL A 337 -2.13 9.62 2.97
CA VAL A 337 -3.11 10.61 3.40
C VAL A 337 -2.47 12.00 3.58
N VAL A 338 -1.26 12.10 4.15
CA VAL A 338 -0.59 13.41 4.33
C VAL A 338 -0.18 14.04 3.00
N THR A 339 0.04 13.24 1.97
CA THR A 339 0.38 13.74 0.63
C THR A 339 -0.76 14.53 -0.02
N PHE A 340 -2.02 14.15 0.26
CA PHE A 340 -3.20 14.78 -0.34
C PHE A 340 -3.95 15.69 0.62
N PHE A 341 -3.83 15.42 1.93
CA PHE A 341 -4.60 16.11 2.98
C PHE A 341 -3.65 16.62 4.06
N ASP A 342 -4.18 16.86 5.26
CA ASP A 342 -3.42 17.36 6.39
C ASP A 342 -2.97 16.25 7.36
N SER A 343 -1.95 16.54 8.15
CA SER A 343 -1.36 15.63 9.14
C SER A 343 -2.37 15.12 10.18
N ARG A 344 -3.35 15.95 10.58
CA ARG A 344 -4.40 15.53 11.54
C ARG A 344 -5.28 14.44 10.94
N THR A 345 -5.73 14.62 9.70
CA THR A 345 -6.54 13.63 8.98
C THR A 345 -5.75 12.34 8.78
N ALA A 346 -4.46 12.45 8.44
CA ALA A 346 -3.58 11.29 8.30
C ALA A 346 -3.46 10.49 9.61
N LEU A 347 -3.28 11.19 10.73
CA LEU A 347 -3.20 10.56 12.05
C LEU A 347 -4.50 9.83 12.42
N TYR A 348 -5.68 10.46 12.18
CA TYR A 348 -6.97 9.82 12.50
C TYR A 348 -7.23 8.58 11.64
N VAL A 349 -7.00 8.64 10.33
CA VAL A 349 -7.15 7.48 9.44
C VAL A 349 -6.23 6.34 9.88
N HIS A 350 -4.97 6.66 10.19
CA HIS A 350 -4.00 5.69 10.68
C HIS A 350 -4.43 5.07 12.02
N LEU A 351 -4.80 5.88 13.00
CA LEU A 351 -5.21 5.45 14.32
C LEU A 351 -6.42 4.51 14.26
N ILE A 352 -7.45 4.88 13.50
CA ILE A 352 -8.65 4.03 13.35
C ILE A 352 -8.29 2.69 12.71
N THR A 353 -7.45 2.68 11.68
CA THR A 353 -7.01 1.42 11.03
C THR A 353 -6.20 0.56 11.99
N VAL A 354 -5.28 1.15 12.74
CA VAL A 354 -4.48 0.44 13.76
C VAL A 354 -5.37 -0.16 14.85
N LEU A 355 -6.35 0.61 15.37
CA LEU A 355 -7.28 0.13 16.38
C LEU A 355 -8.17 -1.02 15.87
N ILE A 356 -8.65 -0.95 14.63
CA ILE A 356 -9.40 -2.05 14.00
C ILE A 356 -8.52 -3.31 13.92
N CYS A 357 -7.28 -3.18 13.47
CA CYS A 357 -6.36 -4.30 13.27
C CYS A 357 -5.76 -4.82 14.59
N ALA A 358 -5.69 -4.02 15.64
CA ALA A 358 -5.18 -4.43 16.95
C ALA A 358 -5.93 -5.61 17.56
N PHE A 359 -7.23 -5.77 17.22
CA PHE A 359 -8.02 -6.92 17.67
C PHE A 359 -7.53 -8.25 17.07
N THR A 360 -6.77 -8.24 15.98
CA THR A 360 -6.19 -9.45 15.37
C THR A 360 -4.72 -9.65 15.76
N ALA A 361 -4.05 -8.63 16.30
CA ALA A 361 -2.65 -8.73 16.70
C ALA A 361 -2.47 -9.68 17.90
N PRO A 362 -1.41 -10.52 17.93
CA PRO A 362 -1.10 -11.40 19.06
C PRO A 362 -0.88 -10.60 20.35
N PHE A 363 -0.14 -9.51 20.27
CA PHE A 363 0.17 -8.59 21.36
C PHE A 363 -0.39 -7.20 21.01
N ALA A 364 -1.68 -6.99 21.31
CA ALA A 364 -2.39 -5.78 20.89
C ALA A 364 -1.75 -4.48 21.39
N LEU A 365 -1.27 -4.45 22.65
CA LEU A 365 -0.66 -3.25 23.23
C LEU A 365 0.69 -2.93 22.56
N GLU A 366 1.54 -3.93 22.35
CA GLU A 366 2.79 -3.79 21.60
C GLU A 366 2.54 -3.28 20.18
N PHE A 367 1.59 -3.91 19.50
CA PHE A 367 1.21 -3.53 18.14
C PHE A 367 0.75 -2.08 18.05
N ILE A 368 -0.19 -1.65 18.92
CA ILE A 368 -0.68 -0.27 18.94
C ILE A 368 0.47 0.71 19.20
N PHE A 369 1.32 0.40 20.20
CA PHE A 369 2.44 1.27 20.57
C PHE A 369 3.43 1.44 19.41
N LEU A 370 3.83 0.34 18.76
CA LEU A 370 4.74 0.38 17.61
C LEU A 370 4.13 1.17 16.45
N GLN A 371 2.88 0.85 16.07
CA GLN A 371 2.23 1.51 14.93
C GLN A 371 1.98 2.99 15.18
N LEU A 372 1.66 3.39 16.42
CA LEU A 372 1.46 4.80 16.75
C LEU A 372 2.76 5.61 16.56
N ILE A 373 3.89 5.15 17.14
CA ILE A 373 5.18 5.83 17.00
C ILE A 373 5.59 5.93 15.53
N VAL A 374 5.45 4.86 14.81
CA VAL A 374 5.84 4.78 13.40
C VAL A 374 4.95 5.65 12.52
N GLY A 375 3.63 5.66 12.76
CA GLY A 375 2.70 6.52 12.05
C GLY A 375 2.99 8.01 12.26
N MET A 376 3.29 8.42 13.50
CA MET A 376 3.70 9.79 13.82
C MET A 376 5.02 10.14 13.11
N THR A 377 6.02 9.26 13.18
CA THR A 377 7.31 9.46 12.48
C THR A 377 7.11 9.62 10.96
N ALA A 378 6.23 8.83 10.37
CA ALA A 378 5.92 8.93 8.95
C ALA A 378 5.28 10.27 8.59
N ILE A 379 4.31 10.76 9.40
CA ILE A 379 3.64 12.05 9.21
C ILE A 379 4.65 13.21 9.32
N ASP A 380 5.46 13.21 10.38
CA ASP A 380 6.38 14.31 10.66
C ASP A 380 7.53 14.38 9.64
N SER A 381 7.96 13.22 9.13
CA SER A 381 9.03 13.15 8.13
C SER A 381 8.60 13.58 6.73
N LEU A 382 7.28 13.64 6.45
CA LEU A 382 6.69 13.92 5.13
C LEU A 382 5.70 15.07 5.13
N SER A 383 5.82 16.04 6.06
CA SER A 383 4.94 17.21 6.12
C SER A 383 4.84 17.97 4.78
N ASP A 384 5.90 17.94 3.95
CA ASP A 384 5.95 18.56 2.61
C ASP A 384 6.67 17.64 1.62
N LEU A 385 5.97 16.62 1.10
CA LEU A 385 6.52 15.73 0.08
C LEU A 385 6.66 16.46 -1.26
N SER A 386 7.84 16.98 -1.53
CA SER A 386 8.17 17.68 -2.79
C SER A 386 9.22 16.96 -3.64
N ARG A 387 9.97 16.02 -3.08
CA ARG A 387 11.07 15.29 -3.75
C ARG A 387 11.01 13.80 -3.46
N ARG A 388 11.33 12.97 -4.47
CA ARG A 388 11.38 11.50 -4.33
C ARG A 388 12.34 11.01 -3.23
N SER A 389 13.44 11.72 -3.02
CA SER A 389 14.44 11.38 -1.98
C SER A 389 13.88 11.48 -0.55
N GLN A 390 12.83 12.28 -0.32
CA GLN A 390 12.20 12.40 0.99
C GLN A 390 11.52 11.10 1.41
N LEU A 391 10.95 10.34 0.46
CA LEU A 391 10.33 9.05 0.76
C LEU A 391 11.37 8.01 1.21
N MET A 392 12.56 7.99 0.62
CA MET A 392 13.65 7.11 1.07
C MET A 392 14.10 7.46 2.49
N ARG A 393 14.24 8.77 2.78
CA ARG A 393 14.55 9.26 4.13
C ARG A 393 13.45 8.87 5.13
N CYS A 394 12.18 9.04 4.76
CA CYS A 394 11.03 8.63 5.58
C CYS A 394 11.07 7.12 5.87
N ALA A 395 11.27 6.28 4.85
CA ALA A 395 11.33 4.83 5.03
C ALA A 395 12.45 4.42 5.99
N LEU A 396 13.61 5.05 5.90
CA LEU A 396 14.73 4.82 6.83
C LEU A 396 14.37 5.26 8.27
N LEU A 397 13.77 6.44 8.44
CA LEU A 397 13.35 6.94 9.76
C LEU A 397 12.28 6.04 10.38
N VAL A 398 11.33 5.57 9.58
CA VAL A 398 10.30 4.60 10.00
C VAL A 398 10.92 3.28 10.45
N PHE A 399 11.91 2.76 9.70
CA PHE A 399 12.65 1.56 10.10
C PHE A 399 13.36 1.75 11.45
N LEU A 400 14.08 2.87 11.62
CA LEU A 400 14.76 3.18 12.88
C LEU A 400 13.76 3.35 14.03
N ALA A 401 12.62 4.00 13.78
CA ALA A 401 11.55 4.17 14.77
C ALA A 401 10.98 2.81 15.22
N TYR A 402 10.73 1.88 14.29
CA TYR A 402 10.34 0.50 14.63
C TYR A 402 11.36 -0.18 15.51
N CYS A 403 12.64 -0.16 15.12
CA CYS A 403 13.72 -0.80 15.87
C CYS A 403 13.83 -0.23 17.29
N PHE A 404 13.81 1.10 17.40
CA PHE A 404 13.95 1.79 18.69
C PHE A 404 12.75 1.54 19.61
N ALA A 405 11.54 1.66 19.06
CA ALA A 405 10.31 1.42 19.80
C ALA A 405 10.20 -0.05 20.26
N TYR A 406 10.55 -1.00 19.39
CA TYR A 406 10.51 -2.42 19.72
C TYR A 406 11.52 -2.81 20.82
N VAL A 407 12.77 -2.35 20.69
CA VAL A 407 13.79 -2.56 21.73
C VAL A 407 13.36 -1.93 23.06
N GLY A 408 12.88 -0.68 23.04
CA GLY A 408 12.37 0.01 24.21
C GLY A 408 11.20 -0.70 24.87
N TYR A 409 10.24 -1.16 24.08
CA TYR A 409 9.07 -1.92 24.57
C TYR A 409 9.50 -3.26 25.19
N THR A 410 10.41 -4.00 24.52
CA THR A 410 10.92 -5.29 25.04
C THR A 410 11.68 -5.10 26.35
N LEU A 411 12.54 -4.08 26.44
CA LEU A 411 13.23 -3.76 27.70
C LEU A 411 12.27 -3.41 28.83
N LEU A 412 11.22 -2.62 28.52
CA LEU A 412 10.20 -2.26 29.52
C LEU A 412 9.37 -3.45 29.97
N SER A 413 9.03 -4.36 29.06
CA SER A 413 8.14 -5.50 29.35
C SER A 413 8.87 -6.71 29.92
N GLU A 414 10.10 -6.98 29.47
CA GLU A 414 10.84 -8.20 29.77
C GLU A 414 12.10 -7.96 30.63
N GLY A 415 12.63 -6.73 30.64
CA GLY A 415 13.85 -6.38 31.40
C GLY A 415 15.14 -7.01 30.87
N ASP A 416 15.12 -7.70 29.72
CA ASP A 416 16.23 -8.47 29.19
C ASP A 416 16.29 -8.41 27.66
N LEU A 417 17.45 -8.01 27.11
CA LEU A 417 17.71 -7.97 25.68
C LEU A 417 17.78 -9.34 24.99
N SER A 418 18.09 -10.40 25.76
CA SER A 418 18.16 -11.77 25.22
C SER A 418 16.79 -12.29 24.75
N LYS A 419 15.71 -11.63 25.14
CA LYS A 419 14.31 -11.96 24.77
C LYS A 419 13.85 -11.30 23.48
N LEU A 420 14.72 -10.53 22.79
CA LEU A 420 14.40 -9.93 21.51
C LEU A 420 14.15 -11.01 20.45
N ASN A 421 13.04 -10.88 19.75
CA ASN A 421 12.76 -11.70 18.57
C ASN A 421 13.38 -11.03 17.33
N TYR A 422 14.52 -11.55 16.87
CA TYR A 422 15.25 -10.99 15.72
C TYR A 422 14.44 -11.00 14.42
N ASN A 423 13.45 -11.88 14.28
CA ASN A 423 12.56 -11.90 13.10
C ASN A 423 11.76 -10.59 12.96
N MET A 424 11.48 -9.88 14.07
CA MET A 424 10.78 -8.59 14.01
C MET A 424 11.56 -7.55 13.22
N PHE A 425 12.90 -7.53 13.32
CA PHE A 425 13.72 -6.62 12.54
C PHE A 425 13.66 -6.92 11.04
N ILE A 426 13.52 -8.19 10.66
CA ILE A 426 13.29 -8.59 9.27
C ILE A 426 11.95 -8.04 8.78
N TYR A 427 10.88 -8.16 9.58
CA TYR A 427 9.57 -7.62 9.20
C TYR A 427 9.59 -6.10 9.07
N PHE A 428 10.29 -5.39 9.94
CA PHE A 428 10.48 -3.95 9.84
C PHE A 428 11.27 -3.57 8.56
N GLY A 429 12.29 -4.36 8.21
CA GLY A 429 13.02 -4.20 6.96
C GLY A 429 12.15 -4.40 5.72
N VAL A 430 11.31 -5.42 5.72
CA VAL A 430 10.33 -5.68 4.66
C VAL A 430 9.33 -4.52 4.54
N ASN A 431 8.81 -4.00 5.67
CA ASN A 431 7.95 -2.83 5.69
C ASN A 431 8.63 -1.60 5.07
N CYS A 432 9.92 -1.37 5.41
CA CYS A 432 10.70 -0.28 4.82
C CYS A 432 10.75 -0.37 3.29
N VAL A 433 10.96 -1.58 2.74
CA VAL A 433 10.93 -1.80 1.29
C VAL A 433 9.54 -1.52 0.71
N PHE A 434 8.47 -1.99 1.36
CA PHE A 434 7.11 -1.73 0.91
C PHE A 434 6.74 -0.24 0.93
N LEU A 435 7.28 0.56 1.85
CA LEU A 435 7.03 2.00 1.87
C LEU A 435 7.53 2.72 0.61
N LEU A 436 8.56 2.18 -0.07
CA LEU A 436 9.04 2.76 -1.33
C LEU A 436 7.99 2.66 -2.45
N PHE A 437 7.09 1.67 -2.38
CA PHE A 437 5.97 1.57 -3.32
C PHE A 437 4.87 2.61 -3.07
N ALA A 438 4.91 3.36 -1.96
CA ALA A 438 3.95 4.44 -1.71
C ALA A 438 3.93 5.46 -2.85
N TYR A 439 5.07 5.72 -3.49
CA TYR A 439 5.15 6.64 -4.64
C TYR A 439 4.29 6.17 -5.82
N LEU A 440 4.34 4.88 -6.14
CA LEU A 440 3.49 4.30 -7.19
C LEU A 440 2.01 4.39 -6.82
N LEU A 441 1.67 4.12 -5.55
CA LEU A 441 0.30 4.20 -5.06
C LEU A 441 -0.23 5.65 -5.08
N ILE A 442 0.59 6.64 -4.72
CA ILE A 442 0.25 8.06 -4.82
C ILE A 442 -0.14 8.39 -6.26
N TYR A 443 0.66 8.01 -7.25
CA TYR A 443 0.36 8.22 -8.68
C TYR A 443 -0.95 7.54 -9.10
N ILE A 444 -1.18 6.29 -8.68
CA ILE A 444 -2.42 5.56 -8.99
C ILE A 444 -3.63 6.29 -8.40
N PHE A 445 -3.54 6.74 -7.14
CA PHE A 445 -4.63 7.45 -6.47
C PHE A 445 -4.88 8.85 -7.03
N GLU A 446 -3.86 9.57 -7.46
CA GLU A 446 -4.02 10.82 -8.22
C GLU A 446 -4.89 10.61 -9.47
N LYS A 447 -4.56 9.57 -10.24
CA LYS A 447 -5.31 9.26 -11.48
C LYS A 447 -6.72 8.75 -11.22
N ALA A 448 -6.90 7.89 -10.20
CA ALA A 448 -8.18 7.26 -9.90
C ALA A 448 -9.19 8.22 -9.26
N PHE A 449 -8.72 9.07 -8.34
CA PHE A 449 -9.59 9.98 -7.56
C PHE A 449 -9.53 11.43 -8.02
N GLY A 450 -8.61 11.78 -8.91
CA GLY A 450 -8.43 13.16 -9.40
C GLY A 450 -7.81 14.09 -8.36
N PHE A 451 -7.09 13.56 -7.38
CA PHE A 451 -6.33 14.35 -6.41
C PHE A 451 -5.07 14.93 -7.08
N ILE A 452 -4.48 15.91 -6.43
CA ILE A 452 -3.21 16.46 -6.88
C ILE A 452 -2.22 16.51 -5.70
N SER A 453 -1.06 15.91 -5.88
CA SER A 453 0.01 15.93 -4.87
C SER A 453 0.92 17.14 -5.07
N THR A 454 1.65 17.51 -4.02
CA THR A 454 2.68 18.55 -4.10
C THR A 454 3.79 18.17 -5.09
N VAL A 455 4.08 16.86 -5.24
CA VAL A 455 5.07 16.39 -6.23
C VAL A 455 4.63 16.74 -7.64
N THR A 456 3.40 16.41 -8.01
CA THR A 456 2.84 16.75 -9.32
C THR A 456 2.81 18.26 -9.55
N LEU A 457 2.49 19.05 -8.52
CA LEU A 457 2.55 20.52 -8.61
C LEU A 457 3.97 21.04 -8.84
N VAL A 458 4.97 20.47 -8.20
CA VAL A 458 6.38 20.82 -8.42
C VAL A 458 6.82 20.43 -9.83
N GLU A 459 6.47 19.23 -10.31
CA GLU A 459 6.76 18.80 -11.68
C GLU A 459 6.11 19.71 -12.74
N LEU A 460 4.86 20.13 -12.50
CA LEU A 460 4.16 21.08 -13.36
C LEU A 460 4.77 22.51 -13.31
N SER A 461 5.39 22.89 -12.18
CA SER A 461 6.03 24.22 -12.03
C SER A 461 7.42 24.30 -12.64
N ASP A 462 7.96 23.19 -13.17
CA ASP A 462 9.26 23.21 -13.83
C ASP A 462 9.16 24.04 -15.12
N VAL A 463 10.00 25.06 -15.22
CA VAL A 463 10.06 25.95 -16.40
C VAL A 463 10.46 25.23 -17.67
N ASN A 464 11.10 24.07 -17.56
CA ASN A 464 11.41 23.19 -18.69
C ASN A 464 10.23 22.34 -19.16
N ASN A 465 9.09 22.42 -18.46
CA ASN A 465 7.86 21.78 -18.93
C ASN A 465 7.51 22.28 -20.34
N PRO A 466 7.17 21.40 -21.29
CA PRO A 466 7.00 21.77 -22.70
C PRO A 466 6.10 22.97 -22.94
N ILE A 467 4.97 23.09 -22.21
CA ILE A 467 4.04 24.22 -22.41
C ILE A 467 4.58 25.51 -21.78
N LEU A 468 5.24 25.46 -20.60
CA LEU A 468 5.83 26.64 -20.00
C LEU A 468 7.04 27.13 -20.79
N ARG A 469 7.80 26.20 -21.37
CA ARG A 469 8.88 26.54 -22.31
C ARG A 469 8.32 27.20 -23.56
N GLN A 470 7.27 26.64 -24.17
CA GLN A 470 6.59 27.28 -25.30
C GLN A 470 6.09 28.69 -24.96
N LEU A 471 5.47 28.85 -23.76
CA LEU A 471 5.03 30.15 -23.28
C LEU A 471 6.20 31.14 -23.13
N SER A 472 7.35 30.69 -22.67
CA SER A 472 8.54 31.53 -22.52
C SER A 472 9.18 31.94 -23.87
N GLU A 473 9.06 31.10 -24.89
CA GLU A 473 9.63 31.34 -26.22
C GLU A 473 8.69 32.21 -27.09
N GLU A 474 7.36 31.92 -27.09
CA GLU A 474 6.38 32.57 -27.96
C GLU A 474 5.70 33.79 -27.30
N CYS A 475 5.55 33.79 -25.96
CA CYS A 475 4.91 34.84 -25.18
C CYS A 475 5.78 35.28 -23.98
N PRO A 476 6.99 35.80 -24.20
CA PRO A 476 7.93 36.09 -23.11
C PRO A 476 7.37 37.10 -22.08
N GLY A 477 6.59 38.08 -22.52
CA GLY A 477 5.95 39.04 -21.63
C GLY A 477 4.91 38.40 -20.71
N THR A 478 4.08 37.49 -21.23
CA THR A 478 3.10 36.73 -20.44
C THR A 478 3.81 35.77 -19.49
N PHE A 479 4.87 35.09 -19.94
CA PHE A 479 5.64 34.19 -19.05
C PHE A 479 6.24 34.96 -17.88
N GLN A 480 6.85 36.12 -18.13
CA GLN A 480 7.44 36.96 -17.07
C GLN A 480 6.37 37.46 -16.09
N HIS A 481 5.19 37.87 -16.59
CA HIS A 481 4.01 38.24 -15.80
C HIS A 481 3.57 37.07 -14.91
N SER A 482 3.34 35.90 -15.47
CA SER A 482 2.95 34.69 -14.74
C SER A 482 3.94 34.31 -13.66
N LEU A 483 5.25 34.45 -13.93
CA LEU A 483 6.32 34.16 -12.96
C LEU A 483 6.29 35.16 -11.76
N GLN A 484 6.08 36.47 -12.03
CA GLN A 484 5.98 37.49 -10.97
C GLN A 484 4.74 37.24 -10.11
N ILE A 485 3.59 36.96 -10.73
CA ILE A 485 2.35 36.63 -10.01
C ILE A 485 2.54 35.36 -9.19
N SER A 486 3.20 34.34 -9.74
CA SER A 486 3.42 33.08 -9.02
C SER A 486 4.17 33.29 -7.69
N ASN A 487 5.15 34.18 -7.68
CA ASN A 487 5.89 34.53 -6.47
C ASN A 487 5.07 35.39 -5.50
N LEU A 488 4.38 36.39 -6.04
CA LEU A 488 3.54 37.30 -5.25
C LEU A 488 2.38 36.55 -4.55
N ALA A 489 1.66 35.76 -5.32
CA ALA A 489 0.48 35.02 -4.86
C ALA A 489 0.86 33.86 -3.91
N ALA A 490 1.96 33.15 -4.17
CA ALA A 490 2.42 32.09 -3.27
C ALA A 490 2.82 32.60 -1.89
N GLU A 491 3.44 33.76 -1.82
CA GLU A 491 3.78 34.37 -0.52
C GLU A 491 2.52 34.75 0.29
N ALA A 492 1.53 35.33 -0.36
CA ALA A 492 0.26 35.66 0.28
C ALA A 492 -0.47 34.38 0.74
N ALA A 493 -0.43 33.34 -0.07
CA ALA A 493 -1.00 32.03 0.28
C ALA A 493 -0.35 31.45 1.56
N ASN A 494 0.98 31.51 1.65
CA ASN A 494 1.72 31.07 2.85
C ASN A 494 1.27 31.85 4.11
N LYS A 495 1.11 33.16 4.01
CA LYS A 495 0.74 34.02 5.16
C LYS A 495 -0.65 33.72 5.72
N ILE A 496 -1.59 33.27 4.88
CA ILE A 496 -2.97 32.94 5.31
C ILE A 496 -3.21 31.42 5.44
N GLY A 497 -2.16 30.59 5.32
CA GLY A 497 -2.25 29.13 5.44
C GLY A 497 -3.00 28.44 4.28
N ALA A 498 -2.99 29.05 3.08
CA ALA A 498 -3.46 28.43 1.85
C ALA A 498 -2.36 27.60 1.17
N LYS A 499 -2.71 26.80 0.17
CA LYS A 499 -1.77 25.89 -0.53
C LYS A 499 -0.86 26.67 -1.50
N ALA A 500 0.25 27.19 -0.98
CA ALA A 500 1.16 28.08 -1.73
C ALA A 500 1.72 27.44 -3.02
N GLN A 501 2.07 26.15 -3.00
CA GLN A 501 2.56 25.47 -4.21
C GLN A 501 1.47 25.35 -5.28
N LEU A 502 0.22 25.13 -4.88
CA LEU A 502 -0.92 25.11 -5.81
C LEU A 502 -1.13 26.48 -6.46
N VAL A 503 -1.08 27.56 -5.66
CA VAL A 503 -1.18 28.93 -6.16
C VAL A 503 -0.03 29.26 -7.12
N ARG A 504 1.20 28.88 -6.74
CA ARG A 504 2.40 29.05 -7.58
C ARG A 504 2.24 28.40 -8.94
N THR A 505 1.83 27.12 -8.94
CA THR A 505 1.63 26.36 -10.17
C THR A 505 0.47 26.93 -10.99
N GLY A 506 -0.68 27.21 -10.34
CA GLY A 506 -1.86 27.80 -11.01
C GLY A 506 -1.54 29.12 -11.69
N ALA A 507 -0.74 29.96 -11.03
CA ALA A 507 -0.29 31.23 -11.60
C ALA A 507 0.57 31.09 -12.85
N LEU A 508 1.39 30.03 -12.97
CA LEU A 508 2.20 29.78 -14.17
C LEU A 508 1.34 29.40 -15.38
N TYR A 509 0.16 28.83 -15.15
CA TYR A 509 -0.71 28.28 -16.20
C TYR A 509 -1.93 29.13 -16.49
N HIS A 510 -2.28 30.12 -15.66
CA HIS A 510 -3.57 30.83 -15.78
C HIS A 510 -3.76 31.47 -17.16
N ASP A 511 -2.71 31.91 -17.79
CA ASP A 511 -2.66 32.68 -19.04
C ASP A 511 -2.14 31.91 -20.27
N ILE A 512 -2.06 30.57 -20.22
CA ILE A 512 -1.56 29.76 -21.34
C ILE A 512 -2.35 29.95 -22.64
N GLY A 513 -3.60 30.38 -22.54
CA GLY A 513 -4.46 30.64 -23.71
C GLY A 513 -4.01 31.83 -24.56
N LYS A 514 -3.16 32.72 -24.03
CA LYS A 514 -2.56 33.83 -24.78
C LYS A 514 -1.62 33.36 -25.90
N LEU A 515 -1.13 32.11 -25.79
CA LEU A 515 -0.33 31.46 -26.85
C LEU A 515 -1.06 31.40 -28.21
N LYS A 516 -2.40 31.42 -28.22
CA LYS A 516 -3.13 31.37 -29.47
C LYS A 516 -3.04 32.65 -30.29
N ASN A 517 -3.01 33.81 -29.62
CA ASN A 517 -2.94 35.12 -30.22
C ASN A 517 -2.01 36.06 -29.46
N PRO A 518 -0.70 35.82 -29.42
CA PRO A 518 0.23 36.55 -28.57
C PRO A 518 0.24 38.06 -28.76
N ALA A 519 0.22 38.52 -30.02
CA ALA A 519 0.32 39.93 -30.39
C ALA A 519 -0.85 40.81 -29.89
N PHE A 520 -1.99 40.21 -29.53
CA PHE A 520 -3.13 40.95 -29.00
C PHE A 520 -2.99 41.35 -27.53
N PHE A 521 -1.97 40.85 -26.83
CA PHE A 521 -1.70 41.16 -25.42
C PHE A 521 -0.52 42.12 -25.31
N THR A 522 -0.75 43.25 -24.63
CA THR A 522 0.17 44.39 -24.57
C THR A 522 1.58 44.04 -24.14
N GLU A 523 1.70 43.10 -23.24
CA GLU A 523 2.99 42.60 -22.71
C GLU A 523 3.83 41.87 -23.77
N ASN A 524 3.22 41.38 -24.86
CA ASN A 524 3.91 40.68 -25.96
C ASN A 524 3.97 41.50 -27.26
N GLN A 525 3.46 42.74 -27.28
CA GLN A 525 3.45 43.58 -28.46
C GLN A 525 4.87 44.13 -28.77
N SER A 526 5.27 44.09 -30.02
CA SER A 526 6.49 44.67 -30.54
C SER A 526 6.15 45.62 -31.71
N GLY A 527 5.94 46.88 -31.40
CA GLY A 527 5.84 47.95 -32.39
C GLY A 527 4.55 48.08 -33.21
N PHE A 528 3.70 47.07 -33.28
CA PHE A 528 2.41 47.06 -33.94
C PHE A 528 1.26 46.67 -33.00
N ASN A 529 0.19 47.46 -32.97
CA ASN A 529 -1.00 47.16 -32.19
C ASN A 529 -2.09 46.53 -33.08
N PRO A 530 -2.38 45.22 -33.00
CA PRO A 530 -3.38 44.56 -33.84
C PRO A 530 -4.81 44.94 -33.51
N HIS A 531 -5.10 45.67 -32.42
CA HIS A 531 -6.41 46.18 -32.06
C HIS A 531 -6.79 47.43 -32.87
N THR A 532 -5.86 48.11 -33.51
CA THR A 532 -6.09 49.37 -34.20
C THR A 532 -7.20 49.30 -35.27
N PRO A 533 -7.30 48.26 -36.13
CA PRO A 533 -8.33 48.12 -37.11
C PRO A 533 -9.66 47.57 -36.56
N LEU A 534 -9.72 47.11 -35.29
CA LEU A 534 -10.86 46.42 -34.71
C LEU A 534 -11.79 47.36 -33.91
N SER A 535 -13.06 46.99 -33.79
CA SER A 535 -13.95 47.63 -32.83
C SER A 535 -13.55 47.29 -31.40
N PHE A 536 -13.97 48.10 -30.42
CA PHE A 536 -13.73 47.81 -28.99
C PHE A 536 -14.35 46.48 -28.56
N GLU A 537 -15.54 46.15 -29.09
CA GLU A 537 -16.22 44.88 -28.84
C GLU A 537 -15.43 43.70 -29.40
N GLN A 538 -14.95 43.78 -30.63
CA GLN A 538 -14.12 42.73 -31.25
C GLN A 538 -12.82 42.53 -30.48
N SER A 539 -12.17 43.62 -30.11
CA SER A 539 -10.95 43.59 -29.32
C SER A 539 -11.17 42.96 -27.94
N ALA A 540 -12.27 43.31 -27.27
CA ALA A 540 -12.65 42.71 -25.99
C ALA A 540 -12.88 41.20 -26.10
N GLN A 541 -13.62 40.76 -27.13
CA GLN A 541 -13.89 39.33 -27.37
C GLN A 541 -12.64 38.52 -27.66
N ILE A 542 -11.64 39.05 -28.38
CA ILE A 542 -10.36 38.40 -28.62
C ILE A 542 -9.62 38.23 -27.31
N VAL A 543 -9.56 39.30 -26.49
CA VAL A 543 -8.90 39.23 -25.20
C VAL A 543 -9.59 38.24 -24.26
N ILE A 544 -10.93 38.31 -24.15
CA ILE A 544 -11.74 37.41 -23.31
C ILE A 544 -11.56 35.93 -23.72
N SER A 545 -11.37 35.68 -25.03
CA SER A 545 -11.29 34.32 -25.57
C SER A 545 -10.11 33.52 -25.01
N HIS A 546 -9.02 34.14 -24.46
CA HIS A 546 -7.86 33.43 -23.91
C HIS A 546 -8.24 32.48 -22.78
N VAL A 547 -9.28 32.78 -22.00
CA VAL A 547 -9.75 31.88 -20.91
C VAL A 547 -10.24 30.56 -21.52
N ASN A 548 -11.12 30.62 -22.52
CA ASN A 548 -11.66 29.44 -23.19
C ASN A 548 -10.58 28.70 -24.00
N ASP A 549 -9.67 29.41 -24.65
CA ASP A 549 -8.58 28.83 -25.40
C ASP A 549 -7.56 28.15 -24.44
N GLY A 550 -7.29 28.76 -23.30
CA GLY A 550 -6.49 28.18 -22.22
C GLY A 550 -7.09 26.89 -21.66
N LEU A 551 -8.39 26.85 -21.43
CA LEU A 551 -9.10 25.65 -21.00
C LEU A 551 -9.00 24.51 -22.03
N LYS A 552 -9.19 24.82 -23.33
CA LYS A 552 -9.00 23.81 -24.40
C LYS A 552 -7.57 23.26 -24.44
N MET A 553 -6.58 24.13 -24.25
CA MET A 553 -5.17 23.72 -24.17
C MET A 553 -4.93 22.84 -22.93
N ALA A 554 -5.47 23.24 -21.78
CA ALA A 554 -5.37 22.48 -20.53
C ALA A 554 -6.03 21.09 -20.63
N ASP A 555 -7.16 20.97 -21.34
CA ASP A 555 -7.82 19.70 -21.62
C ASP A 555 -6.96 18.79 -22.50
N LYS A 556 -6.40 19.36 -23.59
CA LYS A 556 -5.49 18.62 -24.48
C LYS A 556 -4.25 18.11 -23.77
N LEU A 557 -3.71 18.92 -22.86
CA LEU A 557 -2.54 18.58 -22.03
C LEU A 557 -2.92 17.70 -20.83
N ARG A 558 -4.21 17.42 -20.61
CA ARG A 558 -4.73 16.65 -19.46
C ARG A 558 -4.28 17.22 -18.12
N LEU A 559 -4.25 18.55 -18.00
CA LEU A 559 -3.92 19.21 -16.74
C LEU A 559 -4.97 18.87 -15.67
N PRO A 560 -4.55 18.78 -14.40
CA PRO A 560 -5.46 18.56 -13.28
C PRO A 560 -6.55 19.63 -13.19
N GLN A 561 -7.74 19.25 -12.70
CA GLN A 561 -8.86 20.16 -12.56
C GLN A 561 -8.51 21.40 -11.72
N ALA A 562 -7.77 21.22 -10.63
CA ALA A 562 -7.35 22.34 -9.79
C ALA A 562 -6.52 23.41 -10.54
N ILE A 563 -5.77 23.04 -11.59
CA ILE A 563 -5.04 24.00 -12.44
C ILE A 563 -6.00 24.66 -13.44
N LYS A 564 -6.95 23.90 -14.01
CA LYS A 564 -8.00 24.46 -14.90
C LYS A 564 -8.87 25.48 -14.19
N ASP A 565 -9.12 25.29 -12.89
CA ASP A 565 -9.89 26.22 -12.07
C ASP A 565 -9.22 27.61 -12.01
N PHE A 566 -7.87 27.67 -11.97
CA PHE A 566 -7.16 28.95 -12.06
C PHE A 566 -7.36 29.63 -13.42
N ILE A 567 -7.29 28.84 -14.52
CA ILE A 567 -7.52 29.39 -15.89
C ILE A 567 -8.93 29.94 -16.02
N SER A 568 -9.94 29.25 -15.49
CA SER A 568 -11.34 29.66 -15.63
C SER A 568 -11.74 30.83 -14.76
N THR A 569 -11.11 30.97 -13.57
CA THR A 569 -11.60 31.88 -12.51
C THR A 569 -10.82 33.17 -12.35
N HIS A 570 -9.61 33.30 -12.94
CA HIS A 570 -8.71 34.44 -12.63
C HIS A 570 -9.30 35.80 -13.01
N HIS A 571 -10.25 35.86 -13.95
CA HIS A 571 -11.03 37.08 -14.26
C HIS A 571 -12.48 37.02 -13.74
N GLY A 572 -12.97 35.84 -13.32
CA GLY A 572 -14.34 35.63 -12.88
C GLY A 572 -15.36 36.15 -13.91
N HIS A 573 -16.39 36.87 -13.45
CA HIS A 573 -17.35 37.63 -14.23
C HIS A 573 -16.95 39.13 -14.36
N GLY A 574 -15.66 39.42 -14.26
CA GLY A 574 -15.15 40.75 -14.44
C GLY A 574 -15.35 41.29 -15.86
N LYS A 575 -15.19 42.60 -16.02
CA LYS A 575 -15.27 43.25 -17.34
C LYS A 575 -13.87 43.52 -17.87
N ALA A 576 -13.70 43.44 -19.21
CA ALA A 576 -12.50 43.93 -19.90
C ALA A 576 -12.51 45.45 -19.86
N LYS A 577 -12.18 46.02 -18.65
CA LYS A 577 -12.42 47.44 -18.27
C LYS A 577 -11.84 48.44 -19.27
N PHE A 578 -10.67 48.16 -19.87
CA PHE A 578 -10.07 49.06 -20.86
C PHE A 578 -10.99 49.25 -22.07
N PHE A 579 -11.45 48.18 -22.70
CA PHE A 579 -12.33 48.28 -23.90
C PHE A 579 -13.73 48.74 -23.54
N TYR A 580 -14.26 48.30 -22.40
CA TYR A 580 -15.56 48.75 -21.91
C TYR A 580 -15.58 50.28 -21.69
N ASN A 581 -14.61 50.80 -20.93
CA ASN A 581 -14.50 52.24 -20.63
C ASN A 581 -14.24 53.05 -21.93
N SER A 582 -13.40 52.53 -22.83
CA SER A 582 -13.11 53.19 -24.13
C SER A 582 -14.35 53.26 -25.00
N PHE A 583 -15.19 52.22 -25.02
CA PHE A 583 -16.46 52.23 -25.71
C PHE A 583 -17.42 53.27 -25.13
N CYS A 584 -17.63 53.23 -23.81
CA CYS A 584 -18.51 54.19 -23.13
C CYS A 584 -18.07 55.66 -23.30
N ASN A 585 -16.77 55.93 -23.24
CA ASN A 585 -16.21 57.28 -23.43
C ASN A 585 -16.35 57.77 -24.87
N LYS A 586 -16.25 56.86 -25.87
CA LYS A 586 -16.35 57.23 -27.29
C LYS A 586 -17.79 57.33 -27.76
N TYR A 587 -18.71 56.56 -27.19
CA TYR A 587 -20.10 56.45 -27.57
C TYR A 587 -21.03 56.63 -26.36
N PRO A 588 -21.08 57.83 -25.73
CA PRO A 588 -21.79 58.03 -24.45
C PRO A 588 -23.31 57.81 -24.57
N ASP A 589 -23.86 58.02 -25.76
CA ASP A 589 -25.32 57.94 -26.03
C ASP A 589 -25.76 56.58 -26.57
N GLN A 590 -24.85 55.64 -26.75
CA GLN A 590 -25.20 54.31 -27.26
C GLN A 590 -25.39 53.31 -26.10
N PRO A 591 -26.42 52.46 -26.16
CA PRO A 591 -26.57 51.40 -25.18
C PRO A 591 -25.42 50.40 -25.33
N VAL A 592 -24.77 50.07 -24.20
CA VAL A 592 -23.66 49.12 -24.16
C VAL A 592 -24.19 47.70 -23.93
N ASP A 593 -23.86 46.78 -24.82
CA ASP A 593 -24.03 45.35 -24.53
C ASP A 593 -22.90 44.86 -23.65
N GLU A 594 -23.14 44.90 -22.32
CA GLU A 594 -22.17 44.50 -21.31
C GLU A 594 -21.67 43.06 -21.48
N SER A 595 -22.47 42.16 -22.05
CA SER A 595 -22.12 40.75 -22.27
C SER A 595 -20.91 40.59 -23.17
N LYS A 596 -20.68 41.52 -24.11
CA LYS A 596 -19.52 41.51 -24.99
C LYS A 596 -18.21 41.88 -24.33
N PHE A 597 -18.28 42.48 -23.17
CA PHE A 597 -17.10 42.94 -22.39
C PHE A 597 -16.91 42.15 -21.11
N THR A 598 -17.79 41.18 -20.79
CA THR A 598 -17.78 40.43 -19.57
C THR A 598 -17.14 39.04 -19.78
N TYR A 599 -16.23 38.65 -18.88
CA TYR A 599 -15.64 37.32 -18.89
C TYR A 599 -16.67 36.25 -18.52
N PRO A 600 -16.52 35.01 -19.03
CA PRO A 600 -17.54 33.96 -18.87
C PRO A 600 -17.63 33.42 -17.44
N GLY A 601 -16.62 33.68 -16.59
CA GLY A 601 -16.56 33.12 -15.25
C GLY A 601 -16.17 31.63 -15.23
N PRO A 602 -16.39 30.95 -14.13
CA PRO A 602 -17.00 31.38 -12.86
C PRO A 602 -16.11 32.30 -12.02
N ASN A 603 -16.70 32.92 -10.99
CA ASN A 603 -15.91 33.60 -9.98
C ASN A 603 -15.03 32.63 -9.17
N PRO A 604 -13.92 33.10 -8.57
CA PRO A 604 -13.12 32.30 -7.70
C PRO A 604 -13.93 31.70 -6.54
N PHE A 605 -13.70 30.41 -6.25
CA PHE A 605 -14.44 29.67 -5.23
C PHE A 605 -13.55 28.97 -4.20
N THR A 606 -12.21 29.09 -4.35
CA THR A 606 -11.22 28.64 -3.36
C THR A 606 -10.38 29.83 -2.90
N LYS A 607 -9.70 29.68 -1.73
CA LYS A 607 -8.76 30.72 -1.28
C LYS A 607 -7.66 30.95 -2.32
N GLU A 608 -7.16 29.88 -2.89
CA GLU A 608 -6.08 29.88 -3.86
C GLU A 608 -6.43 30.64 -5.14
N THR A 609 -7.61 30.36 -5.72
CA THR A 609 -8.08 31.05 -6.92
C THR A 609 -8.41 32.53 -6.66
N GLY A 610 -8.93 32.85 -5.47
CA GLY A 610 -9.15 34.24 -5.06
C GLY A 610 -7.85 35.05 -4.90
N ILE A 611 -6.82 34.44 -4.31
CA ILE A 611 -5.48 35.06 -4.20
C ILE A 611 -4.91 35.35 -5.60
N LEU A 612 -5.04 34.40 -6.53
CA LEU A 612 -4.56 34.62 -7.91
C LEU A 612 -5.27 35.79 -8.58
N MET A 613 -6.60 35.86 -8.52
CA MET A 613 -7.35 36.98 -9.10
C MET A 613 -6.89 38.33 -8.55
N MET A 614 -6.66 38.44 -7.26
CA MET A 614 -6.14 39.66 -6.63
C MET A 614 -4.71 39.97 -7.10
N ALA A 615 -3.84 38.95 -7.14
CA ALA A 615 -2.44 39.12 -7.54
C ALA A 615 -2.28 39.53 -9.00
N ASP A 616 -3.05 38.92 -9.89
CA ASP A 616 -3.07 39.23 -11.32
C ASP A 616 -3.45 40.70 -11.58
N ALA A 617 -4.58 41.12 -11.01
CA ALA A 617 -5.04 42.50 -11.17
C ALA A 617 -4.07 43.54 -10.56
N VAL A 618 -3.48 43.21 -9.42
CA VAL A 618 -2.52 44.10 -8.73
C VAL A 618 -1.21 44.19 -9.51
N GLU A 619 -0.66 43.06 -10.01
CA GLU A 619 0.58 43.05 -10.77
C GLU A 619 0.42 43.79 -12.09
N ALA A 620 -0.65 43.49 -12.85
CA ALA A 620 -0.94 44.17 -14.11
C ALA A 620 -1.10 45.70 -13.93
N ALA A 621 -1.82 46.13 -12.90
CA ALA A 621 -1.98 47.56 -12.61
C ALA A 621 -0.69 48.21 -12.12
N SER A 622 0.16 47.49 -11.41
CA SER A 622 1.42 48.03 -10.86
C SER A 622 2.39 48.49 -11.95
N ARG A 623 2.36 47.84 -13.13
CA ARG A 623 3.19 48.22 -14.31
C ARG A 623 2.86 49.58 -14.86
N SER A 624 1.66 50.09 -14.57
CA SER A 624 1.17 51.41 -15.07
C SER A 624 1.49 52.55 -14.11
N LEU A 625 2.11 52.29 -12.95
CA LEU A 625 2.51 53.34 -12.00
C LEU A 625 3.63 54.21 -12.59
N LYS A 626 3.49 55.53 -12.47
CA LYS A 626 4.51 56.50 -12.89
C LYS A 626 5.67 56.56 -11.91
N GLU A 627 5.34 56.38 -10.62
CA GLU A 627 6.30 56.42 -9.50
C GLU A 627 5.99 55.29 -8.55
N TYR A 628 7.00 54.58 -8.08
CA TYR A 628 6.90 53.46 -7.17
C TYR A 628 7.16 53.92 -5.71
N THR A 629 6.35 54.87 -5.20
CA THR A 629 6.42 55.25 -3.83
C THR A 629 5.61 54.34 -2.92
N ASN A 630 5.89 54.35 -1.60
CA ASN A 630 5.14 53.57 -0.63
C ASN A 630 3.64 53.87 -0.69
N GLU A 631 3.30 55.15 -0.86
CA GLU A 631 1.95 55.64 -0.91
C GLU A 631 1.24 55.21 -2.20
N SER A 632 1.89 55.35 -3.36
CA SER A 632 1.31 54.95 -4.65
C SER A 632 1.03 53.46 -4.75
N ILE A 633 1.97 52.61 -4.28
CA ILE A 633 1.79 51.18 -4.20
C ILE A 633 0.64 50.79 -3.27
N SER A 634 0.61 51.39 -2.04
CA SER A 634 -0.44 51.06 -1.06
C SER A 634 -1.82 51.48 -1.56
N GLN A 635 -1.95 52.70 -2.15
CA GLN A 635 -3.21 53.16 -2.75
C GLN A 635 -3.66 52.26 -3.91
N LEU A 636 -2.73 51.84 -4.75
CA LEU A 636 -3.03 50.94 -5.87
C LEU A 636 -3.60 49.62 -5.39
N VAL A 637 -2.89 48.93 -4.49
CA VAL A 637 -3.27 47.60 -3.97
C VAL A 637 -4.64 47.68 -3.31
N ASN A 638 -4.84 48.66 -2.41
CA ASN A 638 -6.13 48.81 -1.71
C ASN A 638 -7.25 49.07 -2.73
N ARG A 639 -7.09 50.02 -3.62
CA ARG A 639 -8.10 50.34 -4.64
C ARG A 639 -8.50 49.16 -5.51
N ILE A 640 -7.53 48.34 -5.98
CA ILE A 640 -7.82 47.20 -6.85
C ILE A 640 -8.58 46.12 -6.09
N ILE A 641 -8.08 45.73 -4.91
CA ILE A 641 -8.69 44.65 -4.13
C ILE A 641 -10.06 45.07 -3.60
N ASP A 642 -10.21 46.32 -3.08
CA ASP A 642 -11.49 46.81 -2.62
C ASP A 642 -12.54 46.92 -3.75
N SER A 643 -12.11 47.28 -4.97
CA SER A 643 -12.99 47.21 -6.16
C SER A 643 -13.44 45.78 -6.46
N GLN A 644 -12.55 44.77 -6.38
CA GLN A 644 -12.92 43.37 -6.63
C GLN A 644 -13.91 42.85 -5.57
N VAL A 645 -13.72 43.24 -4.31
CA VAL A 645 -14.65 42.91 -3.21
C VAL A 645 -16.00 43.58 -3.43
N ALA A 646 -16.01 44.90 -3.76
CA ALA A 646 -17.23 45.67 -4.02
C ALA A 646 -18.00 45.17 -5.24
N ASP A 647 -17.30 44.79 -6.33
CA ASP A 647 -17.87 44.18 -7.54
C ASP A 647 -18.41 42.76 -7.31
N GLY A 648 -18.21 42.17 -6.08
CA GLY A 648 -18.71 40.86 -5.70
C GLY A 648 -17.93 39.69 -6.34
N LEU A 649 -16.77 39.93 -6.95
CA LEU A 649 -15.98 38.91 -7.65
C LEU A 649 -15.40 37.86 -6.69
N LEU A 650 -15.21 38.20 -5.42
CA LEU A 650 -14.66 37.32 -4.37
C LEU A 650 -15.73 36.74 -3.45
N ARG A 651 -17.02 36.90 -3.77
CA ARG A 651 -18.14 36.48 -2.91
C ARG A 651 -18.17 34.99 -2.59
N ASP A 652 -17.76 34.16 -3.56
CA ASP A 652 -17.81 32.70 -3.44
C ASP A 652 -16.52 32.11 -2.83
N THR A 653 -15.52 32.98 -2.54
CA THR A 653 -14.25 32.53 -1.93
C THR A 653 -14.38 32.45 -0.41
N PRO A 654 -13.84 31.40 0.24
CA PRO A 654 -13.84 31.24 1.69
C PRO A 654 -12.72 32.07 2.36
N LEU A 655 -12.57 33.33 1.95
CA LEU A 655 -11.63 34.29 2.53
C LEU A 655 -12.31 35.11 3.65
N SER A 656 -11.66 35.22 4.80
CA SER A 656 -12.09 36.16 5.84
C SER A 656 -11.61 37.58 5.52
N PHE A 657 -12.24 38.61 6.10
CA PHE A 657 -11.73 39.98 6.03
C PHE A 657 -10.28 40.08 6.48
N ARG A 658 -9.91 39.33 7.52
CA ARG A 658 -8.52 39.27 8.02
C ARG A 658 -7.57 38.70 6.94
N ASP A 659 -8.00 37.66 6.24
CA ASP A 659 -7.19 37.08 5.14
C ASP A 659 -6.95 38.13 4.05
N VAL A 660 -7.99 38.87 3.64
CA VAL A 660 -7.90 39.93 2.63
C VAL A 660 -6.91 41.03 3.05
N GLU A 661 -6.99 41.51 4.29
CA GLU A 661 -6.05 42.52 4.80
C GLU A 661 -4.61 41.99 4.86
N THR A 662 -4.41 40.70 5.21
CA THR A 662 -3.11 40.07 5.22
C THR A 662 -2.54 39.95 3.77
N ILE A 663 -3.39 39.61 2.79
CA ILE A 663 -3.02 39.57 1.38
C ILE A 663 -2.59 40.95 0.89
N LYS A 664 -3.39 42.01 1.15
CA LYS A 664 -3.05 43.41 0.81
C LYS A 664 -1.68 43.82 1.37
N ALA A 665 -1.47 43.59 2.65
CA ALA A 665 -0.21 43.93 3.32
C ALA A 665 0.98 43.16 2.66
N THR A 666 0.82 41.89 2.36
CA THR A 666 1.85 41.07 1.71
C THR A 666 2.16 41.57 0.30
N PHE A 667 1.13 41.92 -0.49
CA PHE A 667 1.34 42.44 -1.84
C PHE A 667 2.07 43.79 -1.81
N ILE A 668 1.71 44.68 -0.90
CA ILE A 668 2.38 45.98 -0.72
C ILE A 668 3.86 45.77 -0.36
N GLU A 669 4.16 44.89 0.60
CA GLU A 669 5.53 44.57 1.01
C GLU A 669 6.36 44.02 -0.18
N LYS A 670 5.82 43.05 -0.91
CA LYS A 670 6.52 42.40 -2.03
C LYS A 670 6.70 43.32 -3.23
N LEU A 671 5.69 44.13 -3.61
CA LEU A 671 5.83 45.10 -4.69
C LEU A 671 6.89 46.16 -4.37
N LYS A 672 6.98 46.64 -3.15
CA LYS A 672 8.08 47.50 -2.72
C LYS A 672 9.43 46.90 -2.94
N THR A 673 9.59 45.59 -2.64
CA THR A 673 10.83 44.85 -2.85
C THR A 673 11.14 44.65 -4.32
N ILE A 674 10.12 44.38 -5.17
CA ILE A 674 10.27 44.14 -6.62
C ILE A 674 10.69 45.43 -7.33
N TYR A 675 10.10 46.56 -6.96
CA TYR A 675 10.31 47.86 -7.58
C TYR A 675 11.31 48.76 -6.83
N HIS A 676 12.06 48.21 -5.87
CA HIS A 676 13.10 48.93 -5.21
C HIS A 676 14.15 49.38 -6.26
N THR A 677 14.26 50.69 -6.47
CA THR A 677 15.23 51.30 -7.39
C THR A 677 16.62 50.81 -7.02
N ARG A 678 17.25 50.10 -7.92
CA ARG A 678 18.71 49.87 -7.82
C ARG A 678 19.36 51.25 -7.80
N ILE A 679 20.20 51.54 -6.79
CA ILE A 679 21.11 52.67 -6.79
C ILE A 679 21.80 52.67 -8.11
N SER A 680 21.63 53.73 -8.96
CA SER A 680 22.35 53.88 -10.20
C SER A 680 23.83 53.86 -9.84
N TYR A 681 24.58 52.98 -10.45
CA TYR A 681 26.04 53.01 -10.32
C TYR A 681 26.50 54.38 -10.82
N PRO A 682 27.26 55.16 -10.00
CA PRO A 682 27.80 56.43 -10.46
C PRO A 682 28.68 56.13 -11.69
N GLU A 683 28.41 56.85 -12.77
CA GLU A 683 29.26 56.78 -13.95
C GLU A 683 30.67 57.26 -13.59
N LEU A 684 31.67 56.48 -13.94
CA LEU A 684 33.07 56.90 -13.85
C LEU A 684 33.22 58.12 -14.76
N ASN A 685 33.29 59.32 -14.18
CA ASN A 685 33.67 60.53 -14.91
C ASN A 685 35.11 60.38 -15.43
N LYS A 686 35.25 59.98 -16.69
CA LYS A 686 36.50 59.89 -17.39
C LYS A 686 37.18 61.29 -17.61
N ASN A 687 36.60 62.42 -17.15
CA ASN A 687 37.11 63.80 -17.26
C ASN A 687 37.63 64.33 -15.90
N GLY A 688 38.04 63.46 -14.98
CA GLY A 688 38.60 63.90 -13.69
C GLY A 688 40.09 64.33 -13.81
N LYS A 689 40.36 65.41 -14.50
CA LYS A 689 41.64 66.13 -14.35
C LYS A 689 41.53 67.69 -14.20
N ASN A 690 40.29 68.23 -14.23
CA ASN A 690 40.18 69.72 -14.17
C ASN A 690 39.33 70.26 -13.03
N GLU A 691 38.82 69.47 -12.12
CA GLU A 691 38.01 69.95 -10.99
C GLU A 691 38.73 69.91 -9.64
N GLU A 692 39.74 69.08 -9.43
CA GLU A 692 40.58 69.14 -8.20
C GLU A 692 41.37 70.41 -8.03
N GLU A 693 41.75 71.12 -9.15
CA GLU A 693 42.48 72.43 -9.06
C GLU A 693 41.60 73.61 -8.67
N LYS A 694 40.23 73.48 -8.70
CA LYS A 694 39.29 74.54 -8.28
C LYS A 694 38.90 74.45 -6.82
N THR A 695 38.81 73.22 -6.29
CA THR A 695 38.40 73.01 -4.88
C THR A 695 39.53 73.31 -3.90
N ASP A 696 40.84 73.09 -4.29
CA ASP A 696 41.96 73.42 -3.45
C ASP A 696 42.27 74.95 -3.44
N LYS A 697 41.82 75.70 -4.45
CA LYS A 697 41.92 77.17 -4.44
C LYS A 697 40.87 77.91 -3.64
N GLU A 698 39.70 77.28 -3.41
CA GLU A 698 38.65 77.82 -2.55
C GLU A 698 38.85 77.47 -1.06
N THR A 699 39.35 76.28 -0.72
CA THR A 699 39.73 75.92 0.65
C THR A 699 40.91 76.68 1.19
N THR A 700 41.91 77.01 0.33
CA THR A 700 43.07 77.82 0.72
C THR A 700 42.76 79.33 0.88
N LYS A 701 41.66 79.85 0.26
CA LYS A 701 41.15 81.19 0.46
C LYS A 701 40.23 81.31 1.72
N ALA A 702 39.58 80.27 2.16
CA ALA A 702 38.79 80.26 3.36
C ALA A 702 39.66 80.16 4.62
N ASP A 703 40.75 79.41 4.59
CA ASP A 703 41.63 79.23 5.75
C ASP A 703 42.58 80.51 5.95
N ASN A 704 42.83 81.25 4.91
CA ASN A 704 43.59 82.55 5.06
C ASN A 704 42.70 83.70 5.55
N LYS A 705 41.34 83.62 5.42
CA LYS A 705 40.40 84.63 5.96
C LYS A 705 40.10 84.40 7.43
N SER A 706 40.15 83.18 7.94
CA SER A 706 39.98 82.84 9.34
C SER A 706 41.24 83.08 10.18
N ARG A 707 42.43 83.02 9.58
CA ARG A 707 43.70 83.39 10.27
C ARG A 707 43.93 84.88 10.41
N GLN A 708 43.33 85.72 9.55
CA GLN A 708 43.41 87.22 9.71
C GLN A 708 42.38 87.81 10.68
N GLN A 709 41.35 87.11 11.12
CA GLN A 709 40.36 87.51 12.11
C GLN A 709 40.72 87.10 13.54
N CYS A 710 41.73 86.28 13.74
CA CYS A 710 42.19 85.88 15.07
C CYS A 710 43.39 86.63 15.60
N SER A 711 43.98 87.59 14.77
CA SER A 711 45.15 88.42 15.17
C SER A 711 44.78 89.89 15.53
N LEU A 712 43.52 90.24 15.65
CA LEU A 712 43.02 91.53 16.00
C LEU A 712 42.11 91.62 17.24
N SER A 713 42.21 90.58 18.11
CA SER A 713 41.64 90.69 19.45
C SER A 713 42.58 90.05 20.45
N ASN A 714 43.63 90.79 20.81
CA ASN A 714 44.28 90.95 22.13
C ASN A 714 44.99 92.24 22.16
#